data_9eb558791da7319079da52195373719b
#
_entry.id   9eb558791da7319079da52195373719b
#
_cell.length_a   1.000
_cell.length_b   1.000
_cell.length_c   1.000
_cell.angle_alpha   90.00
_cell.angle_beta   90.00
_cell.angle_gamma   90.00
#
_symmetry.space_group_name_H-M   'P 1'
#
loop_
_entity.id
_entity.type
_entity.pdbx_description
1 polymer ?
#
loop_
_entity_poly.entity_id
_entity_poly.type
_entity_poly.pdbx_seq_one_letter_code
_entity_poly.pdbx_strand_id
1 'polypeptide(L)'
;MMLAEIGEYATLDLSHPHEDSAITLDESVFEFPTGYGFTLCCLLSMPSPFRHLGSQLCELERLIDKMMLAEIGEYAMADLSRPQEDGAITLDEERLACLVFGLLRQRRLDFLDIYEDKVVAAIRNTIKQVVLDAVAEAEEVDKTSNSKLTDRVRLLALSSWLNLLQLVFSSLLLLLQRVKASITVMQSVLEIALKRAHQTEEFHLMSSPREIDAITNDSEQRVDEAEGLAEACHGASQQEGVGMDEDQKAENETSHMSLVTAGLSVHTGEELHLTSSELARTAASLRGLLKAAGEACHDRCVKLLAARTKDGALERLTPPEFVSLSRIAESFLAESEKVTGGGGGGPLRAALQSQAARFLRRFHLERRHKLELLLDAERWRQADVPPEFQALVATMASEELSCPGLRSASSEQKPSDFLIVDGEKFAVVSTVLLLMRMLFEYCQCVKDIPALTPDILPRLIDLLKLFNSRCCQLVLGAGALQVVGLKTITTKNLALASRCLQLVLRQIPLLRAHLAARLHTKQHGLLRQFTHLTKDYNDHVAEIAAKLVVMMDSTYDKVLSKYEVKAPGPSSCFRTVCKQMGKMHEALWELLPPTQVQDLFHNMNDAFKQHLRARLSELAIANDGGPQHGLVTSDLAFYAGSLRALKGLDSLPLNTPEVWDLKR
;
A
#
# COMPACT_ATOMS: atom_id res chain seq x y z
N MET A 1 -10.38 34.94 -39.85
CA MET A 1 -10.59 33.90 -40.86
C MET A 1 -12.06 33.50 -40.94
N MET A 2 -12.74 33.17 -39.83
CA MET A 2 -14.16 32.81 -39.84
C MET A 2 -15.11 33.86 -40.47
N LEU A 3 -14.88 35.15 -40.25
CA LEU A 3 -15.69 36.23 -40.85
C LEU A 3 -15.44 36.42 -42.37
N ALA A 4 -14.32 35.92 -42.90
CA ALA A 4 -14.03 36.00 -44.34
C ALA A 4 -14.71 34.87 -45.14
N GLU A 5 -14.92 33.70 -44.54
CA GLU A 5 -15.66 32.60 -45.19
C GLU A 5 -17.16 32.83 -45.17
N ILE A 6 -17.69 33.51 -44.14
CA ILE A 6 -19.11 33.93 -44.11
C ILE A 6 -19.40 34.97 -45.21
N GLY A 7 -18.43 35.77 -45.63
CA GLY A 7 -18.55 36.75 -46.68
C GLY A 7 -18.74 36.15 -48.08
N GLU A 8 -18.27 34.93 -48.35
CA GLU A 8 -18.44 34.26 -49.65
C GLU A 8 -19.81 33.63 -49.88
N TYR A 9 -20.55 33.31 -48.79
CA TYR A 9 -21.91 32.75 -48.88
C TYR A 9 -23.02 33.81 -48.82
N ALA A 10 -22.69 35.06 -48.51
CA ALA A 10 -23.65 36.17 -48.41
C ALA A 10 -23.74 37.02 -49.68
N THR A 11 -23.44 36.50 -50.87
CA THR A 11 -23.83 37.13 -52.12
C THR A 11 -25.30 36.82 -52.40
N LEU A 12 -26.17 37.46 -51.65
CA LEU A 12 -27.57 37.61 -52.02
C LEU A 12 -27.63 38.45 -53.27
N ASP A 13 -28.14 37.83 -54.34
CA ASP A 13 -28.44 38.50 -55.64
C ASP A 13 -29.54 39.58 -55.41
N LEU A 14 -29.08 40.79 -55.14
CA LEU A 14 -29.93 42.01 -55.04
C LEU A 14 -30.17 42.71 -56.38
N SER A 15 -30.17 41.98 -57.50
CA SER A 15 -30.44 42.53 -58.79
C SER A 15 -31.92 42.46 -59.21
N HIS A 16 -32.81 43.18 -58.53
CA HIS A 16 -33.98 43.75 -59.13
C HIS A 16 -34.55 44.89 -58.25
N PRO A 17 -34.47 46.17 -58.72
CA PRO A 17 -35.21 47.26 -58.10
C PRO A 17 -36.64 47.28 -58.61
N HIS A 18 -37.61 46.99 -57.82
CA HIS A 18 -38.96 47.48 -58.04
C HIS A 18 -39.14 48.78 -57.26
N GLU A 19 -39.30 49.86 -58.08
CA GLU A 19 -39.67 51.20 -57.64
C GLU A 19 -41.03 51.20 -56.86
N ASP A 20 -41.10 52.23 -56.01
CA ASP A 20 -42.31 52.74 -55.33
C ASP A 20 -42.80 52.08 -54.08
N SER A 21 -42.24 52.52 -52.97
CA SER A 21 -42.94 53.20 -51.86
C SER A 21 -41.96 53.60 -50.76
N ALA A 22 -41.66 54.91 -50.74
CA ALA A 22 -40.92 55.49 -49.61
C ALA A 22 -41.80 55.39 -48.33
N ILE A 23 -41.50 54.46 -47.48
CA ILE A 23 -41.98 54.46 -46.13
C ILE A 23 -40.92 55.15 -45.27
N THR A 24 -41.22 56.41 -44.89
CA THR A 24 -40.49 57.15 -43.88
C THR A 24 -40.69 56.40 -42.56
N LEU A 25 -39.66 55.66 -42.10
CA LEU A 25 -39.62 55.08 -40.77
C LEU A 25 -39.37 56.21 -39.77
N ASP A 26 -40.37 56.44 -38.91
CA ASP A 26 -40.27 57.32 -37.75
C ASP A 26 -39.34 56.65 -36.75
N GLU A 27 -38.14 57.20 -36.52
CA GLU A 27 -37.10 56.68 -35.64
C GLU A 27 -37.47 56.69 -34.15
N SER A 28 -38.67 57.17 -33.79
CA SER A 28 -39.08 57.34 -32.38
C SER A 28 -39.86 56.19 -31.79
N VAL A 29 -40.09 55.05 -32.49
CA VAL A 29 -40.99 53.99 -32.02
C VAL A 29 -40.30 52.64 -31.81
N PHE A 30 -39.02 52.51 -31.96
CA PHE A 30 -38.32 51.23 -31.71
C PHE A 30 -37.35 51.31 -30.54
N GLU A 31 -37.88 51.33 -29.31
CA GLU A 31 -37.18 50.75 -28.20
C GLU A 31 -37.26 49.21 -28.34
N PHE A 32 -36.15 48.59 -28.79
CA PHE A 32 -36.09 47.14 -28.94
C PHE A 32 -35.99 46.50 -27.57
N PRO A 33 -36.92 45.58 -27.15
CA PRO A 33 -36.68 44.73 -26.01
C PRO A 33 -35.56 43.74 -26.36
N THR A 34 -34.55 43.76 -25.59
CA THR A 34 -33.32 42.99 -25.66
C THR A 34 -33.58 41.48 -25.64
N GLY A 35 -33.37 40.80 -26.78
CA GLY A 35 -33.35 39.34 -26.89
C GLY A 35 -33.57 38.87 -28.33
N TYR A 36 -32.54 38.30 -28.95
CA TYR A 36 -32.59 37.75 -30.31
C TYR A 36 -33.78 36.83 -30.59
N GLY A 37 -34.18 36.00 -29.60
CA GLY A 37 -35.33 35.11 -29.75
C GLY A 37 -36.68 35.85 -29.85
N PHE A 38 -36.82 37.00 -29.23
CA PHE A 38 -38.03 37.83 -29.30
C PHE A 38 -38.07 38.59 -30.64
N THR A 39 -36.92 39.07 -31.12
CA THR A 39 -36.78 39.73 -32.43
C THR A 39 -37.13 38.76 -33.56
N LEU A 40 -36.72 37.50 -33.46
CA LEU A 40 -37.02 36.45 -34.45
C LEU A 40 -38.50 36.08 -34.47
N CYS A 41 -39.16 35.97 -33.30
CA CYS A 41 -40.60 35.79 -33.20
C CYS A 41 -41.39 36.96 -33.78
N CYS A 42 -40.93 38.20 -33.58
CA CYS A 42 -41.52 39.39 -34.18
C CYS A 42 -41.37 39.40 -35.71
N LEU A 43 -40.22 39.02 -36.26
CA LEU A 43 -40.00 38.92 -37.71
C LEU A 43 -40.85 37.83 -38.36
N LEU A 44 -41.10 36.70 -37.66
CA LEU A 44 -42.00 35.63 -38.15
C LEU A 44 -43.48 36.03 -38.15
N SER A 45 -43.87 37.04 -37.37
CA SER A 45 -45.22 37.58 -37.30
C SER A 45 -45.48 38.71 -38.27
N MET A 46 -44.46 39.17 -39.00
CA MET A 46 -44.52 40.29 -39.96
C MET A 46 -45.19 39.91 -41.30
N PRO A 47 -45.64 40.91 -42.15
CA PRO A 47 -46.18 40.66 -43.47
C PRO A 47 -45.23 39.92 -44.41
N SER A 48 -45.79 39.33 -45.47
CA SER A 48 -45.15 38.34 -46.36
C SER A 48 -43.68 38.57 -46.79
N PRO A 49 -43.18 39.77 -47.10
CA PRO A 49 -41.78 39.95 -47.52
C PRO A 49 -40.76 39.72 -46.39
N PHE A 50 -41.15 39.95 -45.13
CA PHE A 50 -40.23 39.78 -43.97
C PHE A 50 -40.16 38.36 -43.45
N ARG A 51 -41.15 37.49 -43.78
CA ARG A 51 -41.11 36.06 -43.37
C ARG A 51 -39.97 35.30 -44.02
N HIS A 52 -39.60 35.66 -45.24
CA HIS A 52 -38.50 35.03 -45.93
C HIS A 52 -37.16 35.36 -45.25
N LEU A 53 -36.97 36.61 -44.83
CA LEU A 53 -35.78 37.05 -44.09
C LEU A 53 -35.71 36.35 -42.72
N GLY A 54 -36.80 36.22 -41.98
CA GLY A 54 -36.87 35.49 -40.72
C GLY A 54 -36.44 34.02 -40.88
N SER A 55 -36.94 33.35 -41.94
CA SER A 55 -36.54 31.97 -42.26
C SER A 55 -35.05 31.83 -42.58
N GLN A 56 -34.50 32.78 -43.31
CA GLN A 56 -33.06 32.82 -43.65
C GLN A 56 -32.20 33.06 -42.42
N LEU A 57 -32.61 33.94 -41.51
CA LEU A 57 -31.92 34.16 -40.23
C LEU A 57 -31.92 32.92 -39.34
N CYS A 58 -33.05 32.23 -39.22
CA CYS A 58 -33.14 30.96 -38.48
C CYS A 58 -32.20 29.88 -39.08
N GLU A 59 -32.12 29.81 -40.41
CA GLU A 59 -31.23 28.85 -41.05
C GLU A 59 -29.76 29.22 -40.85
N LEU A 60 -29.40 30.50 -40.88
CA LEU A 60 -28.06 31.01 -40.61
C LEU A 60 -27.67 30.71 -39.15
N GLU A 61 -28.55 30.97 -38.16
CA GLU A 61 -28.32 30.60 -36.77
C GLU A 61 -28.03 29.10 -36.63
N ARG A 62 -28.84 28.24 -37.24
CA ARG A 62 -28.65 26.79 -37.20
C ARG A 62 -27.32 26.36 -37.82
N LEU A 63 -26.88 27.02 -38.90
CA LEU A 63 -25.57 26.78 -39.52
C LEU A 63 -24.43 27.22 -38.59
N ILE A 64 -24.53 28.40 -37.99
CA ILE A 64 -23.54 28.89 -37.00
C ILE A 64 -23.42 27.91 -35.84
N ASP A 65 -24.53 27.48 -35.25
CA ASP A 65 -24.54 26.49 -34.17
C ASP A 65 -23.81 25.19 -34.55
N LYS A 66 -24.14 24.67 -35.74
CA LYS A 66 -23.51 23.45 -36.25
C LYS A 66 -22.02 23.62 -36.46
N MET A 67 -21.61 24.77 -37.02
CA MET A 67 -20.19 25.07 -37.27
C MET A 67 -19.44 25.21 -35.92
N MET A 68 -19.98 25.90 -34.94
CA MET A 68 -19.33 26.10 -33.65
C MET A 68 -19.21 24.79 -32.87
N LEU A 69 -20.23 23.90 -32.88
CA LEU A 69 -20.16 22.58 -32.26
C LEU A 69 -19.14 21.66 -32.97
N ALA A 70 -19.01 21.77 -34.30
CA ALA A 70 -17.98 21.06 -35.03
C ALA A 70 -16.59 21.57 -34.67
N GLU A 71 -16.42 22.88 -34.60
CA GLU A 71 -15.14 23.55 -34.29
C GLU A 71 -14.63 23.22 -32.89
N ILE A 72 -15.50 23.19 -31.86
CA ILE A 72 -15.08 22.77 -30.52
C ILE A 72 -14.66 21.30 -30.51
N GLY A 73 -15.32 20.46 -31.32
CA GLY A 73 -14.93 19.05 -31.45
C GLY A 73 -13.58 18.88 -32.18
N GLU A 74 -13.28 19.70 -33.20
CA GLU A 74 -11.99 19.72 -33.91
C GLU A 74 -10.89 20.29 -33.02
N TYR A 75 -11.16 21.37 -32.31
CA TYR A 75 -10.26 21.94 -31.32
C TYR A 75 -9.85 20.89 -30.28
N ALA A 76 -10.84 20.22 -29.65
CA ALA A 76 -10.60 19.20 -28.65
C ALA A 76 -9.75 18.04 -29.20
N MET A 77 -10.05 17.58 -30.41
CA MET A 77 -9.31 16.51 -31.06
C MET A 77 -7.87 16.92 -31.37
N ALA A 78 -7.66 18.12 -31.91
CA ALA A 78 -6.34 18.65 -32.21
C ALA A 78 -5.50 18.87 -30.96
N ASP A 79 -6.09 19.45 -29.91
CA ASP A 79 -5.41 19.71 -28.65
C ASP A 79 -5.03 18.42 -27.91
N LEU A 80 -5.97 17.48 -27.73
CA LEU A 80 -5.75 16.22 -27.02
C LEU A 80 -4.82 15.24 -27.76
N SER A 81 -4.57 15.45 -29.07
CA SER A 81 -3.67 14.64 -29.91
C SER A 81 -2.29 15.23 -30.05
N ARG A 82 -2.00 16.42 -29.50
CA ARG A 82 -0.66 17.03 -29.60
C ARG A 82 0.39 16.14 -28.94
N PRO A 83 1.55 15.95 -29.61
CA PRO A 83 2.68 15.27 -28.97
C PRO A 83 3.08 16.02 -27.71
N GLN A 84 3.43 15.26 -26.69
CA GLN A 84 3.81 15.83 -25.40
C GLN A 84 5.29 16.18 -25.46
N GLU A 85 5.59 17.46 -25.51
CA GLU A 85 6.93 17.97 -25.34
C GLU A 85 7.19 18.14 -23.82
N ASP A 86 8.43 17.88 -23.39
CA ASP A 86 8.89 18.09 -22.02
C ASP A 86 8.84 19.57 -21.65
N GLY A 87 7.71 20.04 -21.17
CA GLY A 87 7.51 21.45 -20.84
C GLY A 87 6.11 21.76 -20.34
N ALA A 88 5.84 23.04 -20.13
CA ALA A 88 4.52 23.54 -19.74
C ALA A 88 3.47 23.19 -20.80
N ILE A 89 2.26 22.83 -20.36
CA ILE A 89 1.13 22.54 -21.25
C ILE A 89 0.80 23.82 -22.02
N THR A 90 1.02 23.81 -23.34
CA THR A 90 0.66 24.92 -24.22
C THR A 90 -0.76 24.70 -24.74
N LEU A 91 -1.67 25.57 -24.33
CA LEU A 91 -3.06 25.63 -24.82
C LEU A 91 -3.25 26.85 -25.70
N ASP A 92 -4.13 26.74 -26.69
CA ASP A 92 -4.67 27.89 -27.39
C ASP A 92 -5.89 28.42 -26.58
N GLU A 93 -5.56 29.11 -25.49
CA GLU A 93 -6.56 29.57 -24.50
C GLU A 93 -7.53 30.57 -25.08
N GLU A 94 -7.03 31.48 -25.96
CA GLU A 94 -7.84 32.51 -26.59
C GLU A 94 -8.90 31.89 -27.51
N ARG A 95 -8.50 30.94 -28.36
CA ARG A 95 -9.42 30.23 -29.25
C ARG A 95 -10.46 29.45 -28.48
N LEU A 96 -10.04 28.72 -27.43
CA LEU A 96 -10.97 27.95 -26.59
C LEU A 96 -11.96 28.87 -25.87
N ALA A 97 -11.49 29.97 -25.29
CA ALA A 97 -12.33 30.92 -24.60
C ALA A 97 -13.38 31.55 -25.54
N CYS A 98 -12.98 31.97 -26.76
CA CYS A 98 -13.87 32.50 -27.77
C CYS A 98 -14.94 31.48 -28.19
N LEU A 99 -14.55 30.22 -28.43
CA LEU A 99 -15.49 29.15 -28.80
C LEU A 99 -16.52 28.89 -27.72
N VAL A 100 -16.05 28.73 -26.46
CA VAL A 100 -16.94 28.49 -25.31
C VAL A 100 -17.89 29.66 -25.09
N PHE A 101 -17.39 30.90 -25.15
CA PHE A 101 -18.23 32.09 -24.99
C PHE A 101 -19.29 32.16 -26.06
N GLY A 102 -18.92 31.91 -27.33
CA GLY A 102 -19.86 31.89 -28.47
C GLY A 102 -20.95 30.80 -28.28
N LEU A 103 -20.58 29.60 -27.86
CA LEU A 103 -21.52 28.51 -27.58
C LEU A 103 -22.46 28.83 -26.42
N LEU A 104 -21.97 29.46 -25.35
CA LEU A 104 -22.80 29.95 -24.25
C LEU A 104 -23.81 31.01 -24.74
N ARG A 105 -23.39 31.91 -25.62
CA ARG A 105 -24.28 32.93 -26.22
C ARG A 105 -25.40 32.30 -27.05
N GLN A 106 -25.09 31.22 -27.76
CA GLN A 106 -26.07 30.45 -28.55
C GLN A 106 -26.88 29.47 -27.69
N ARG A 107 -26.72 29.46 -26.36
CA ARG A 107 -27.35 28.53 -25.43
C ARG A 107 -27.07 27.05 -25.73
N ARG A 108 -25.96 26.75 -26.40
CA ARG A 108 -25.56 25.39 -26.79
C ARG A 108 -24.69 24.78 -25.70
N LEU A 109 -25.34 24.18 -24.70
CA LEU A 109 -24.67 23.54 -23.55
C LEU A 109 -24.22 22.09 -23.86
N ASP A 110 -24.70 21.52 -24.95
CA ASP A 110 -24.33 20.19 -25.45
C ASP A 110 -22.85 20.06 -25.93
N PHE A 111 -22.12 21.19 -26.01
CA PHE A 111 -20.69 21.14 -26.28
C PHE A 111 -19.89 20.37 -25.25
N LEU A 112 -20.37 20.28 -23.99
CA LEU A 112 -19.71 19.50 -22.95
C LEU A 112 -19.73 18.01 -23.25
N ASP A 113 -20.85 17.49 -23.75
CA ASP A 113 -20.99 16.08 -24.12
C ASP A 113 -20.05 15.76 -25.29
N ILE A 114 -19.94 16.67 -26.26
CA ILE A 114 -19.01 16.55 -27.41
C ILE A 114 -17.56 16.53 -26.91
N TYR A 115 -17.20 17.42 -25.99
CA TYR A 115 -15.86 17.47 -25.42
C TYR A 115 -15.55 16.20 -24.62
N GLU A 116 -16.48 15.69 -23.79
CA GLU A 116 -16.35 14.44 -23.04
C GLU A 116 -16.10 13.25 -23.97
N ASP A 117 -16.87 13.12 -25.05
CA ASP A 117 -16.67 12.08 -26.05
C ASP A 117 -15.26 12.11 -26.67
N LYS A 118 -14.74 13.33 -26.96
CA LYS A 118 -13.38 13.51 -27.49
C LYS A 118 -12.32 13.12 -26.44
N VAL A 119 -12.50 13.47 -25.18
CA VAL A 119 -11.62 13.07 -24.08
C VAL A 119 -11.58 11.54 -23.94
N VAL A 120 -12.73 10.87 -23.94
CA VAL A 120 -12.81 9.40 -23.87
C VAL A 120 -12.14 8.75 -25.11
N ALA A 121 -12.31 9.33 -26.29
CA ALA A 121 -11.64 8.87 -27.49
C ALA A 121 -10.11 9.06 -27.42
N ALA A 122 -9.65 10.21 -26.93
CA ALA A 122 -8.23 10.49 -26.72
C ALA A 122 -7.59 9.51 -25.75
N ILE A 123 -8.22 9.22 -24.60
CA ILE A 123 -7.75 8.20 -23.64
C ILE A 123 -7.55 6.83 -24.32
N ARG A 124 -8.50 6.42 -25.15
CA ARG A 124 -8.39 5.14 -25.89
C ARG A 124 -7.24 5.15 -26.89
N ASN A 125 -7.11 6.24 -27.64
CA ASN A 125 -6.08 6.39 -28.67
C ASN A 125 -4.68 6.47 -28.07
N THR A 126 -4.49 7.21 -27.00
CA THR A 126 -3.21 7.30 -26.27
C THR A 126 -2.76 5.91 -25.80
N ILE A 127 -3.62 5.16 -25.12
CA ILE A 127 -3.28 3.80 -24.67
C ILE A 127 -2.97 2.90 -25.88
N LYS A 128 -3.79 2.95 -26.94
CA LYS A 128 -3.58 2.15 -28.13
C LYS A 128 -2.23 2.45 -28.78
N GLN A 129 -1.87 3.72 -28.90
CA GLN A 129 -0.61 4.14 -29.52
C GLN A 129 0.58 3.66 -28.69
N VAL A 130 0.61 3.94 -27.38
CA VAL A 130 1.69 3.50 -26.49
C VAL A 130 1.84 1.97 -26.49
N VAL A 131 0.73 1.23 -26.54
CA VAL A 131 0.78 -0.24 -26.63
C VAL A 131 1.34 -0.70 -27.98
N LEU A 132 0.97 -0.05 -29.08
CA LEU A 132 1.49 -0.38 -30.41
C LEU A 132 3.00 -0.13 -30.49
N ASP A 133 3.46 1.01 -29.99
CA ASP A 133 4.87 1.39 -29.98
C ASP A 133 5.72 0.41 -29.16
N ALA A 134 5.28 0.10 -27.93
CA ALA A 134 5.97 -0.86 -27.06
C ALA A 134 6.00 -2.29 -27.62
N VAL A 135 4.94 -2.69 -28.35
CA VAL A 135 4.92 -4.00 -29.00
C VAL A 135 5.81 -4.00 -30.24
N ALA A 136 5.86 -2.89 -31.00
CA ALA A 136 6.74 -2.75 -32.16
C ALA A 136 8.22 -2.81 -31.76
N GLU A 137 8.61 -2.14 -30.67
CA GLU A 137 9.97 -2.24 -30.12
C GLU A 137 10.34 -3.67 -29.71
N ALA A 138 9.38 -4.42 -29.14
CA ALA A 138 9.61 -5.80 -28.73
C ALA A 138 9.71 -6.77 -29.93
N GLU A 139 9.10 -6.46 -31.07
CA GLU A 139 9.06 -7.33 -32.27
C GLU A 139 10.23 -7.15 -33.23
N GLU A 140 11.10 -6.16 -33.03
CA GLU A 140 12.39 -6.16 -33.71
C GLU A 140 13.20 -7.44 -33.44
N VAL A 141 12.80 -8.20 -32.41
CA VAL A 141 13.44 -9.47 -31.98
C VAL A 141 12.74 -10.72 -32.57
N ASP A 142 11.42 -10.66 -32.89
CA ASP A 142 10.68 -11.87 -33.36
C ASP A 142 9.62 -11.54 -34.43
N LYS A 143 9.95 -11.75 -35.70
CA LYS A 143 9.14 -11.37 -36.88
C LYS A 143 7.96 -12.31 -37.24
N THR A 144 7.43 -13.11 -36.35
CA THR A 144 6.42 -14.12 -36.72
C THR A 144 5.21 -14.16 -35.79
N SER A 145 4.25 -13.26 -35.89
CA SER A 145 2.87 -13.66 -35.60
C SER A 145 1.81 -12.64 -35.99
N ASN A 146 0.81 -13.13 -36.73
CA ASN A 146 -0.44 -12.44 -37.10
C ASN A 146 -1.45 -12.45 -35.93
N SER A 147 -0.99 -12.34 -34.66
CA SER A 147 -1.80 -12.43 -33.44
C SER A 147 -2.45 -11.09 -33.09
N LYS A 148 -3.59 -11.14 -32.37
CA LYS A 148 -4.29 -9.94 -31.90
C LYS A 148 -3.39 -9.14 -30.94
N LEU A 149 -3.51 -7.81 -30.94
CA LEU A 149 -2.73 -6.89 -30.08
C LEU A 149 -2.76 -7.31 -28.58
N THR A 150 -3.91 -7.81 -28.10
CA THR A 150 -4.05 -8.32 -26.73
C THR A 150 -3.17 -9.54 -26.45
N ASP A 151 -2.96 -10.40 -27.42
CA ASP A 151 -2.14 -11.60 -27.26
C ASP A 151 -0.66 -11.23 -27.33
N ARG A 152 -0.31 -10.23 -28.15
CA ARG A 152 1.04 -9.69 -28.23
C ARG A 152 1.47 -9.02 -26.92
N VAL A 153 0.61 -8.24 -26.27
CA VAL A 153 0.84 -7.67 -24.94
C VAL A 153 1.07 -8.75 -23.86
N ARG A 154 0.40 -9.90 -23.98
CA ARG A 154 0.60 -11.04 -23.07
C ARG A 154 1.97 -11.69 -23.21
N LEU A 155 2.55 -11.67 -24.41
CA LEU A 155 3.85 -12.27 -24.71
C LEU A 155 5.03 -11.38 -24.32
N LEU A 156 4.82 -10.09 -24.02
CA LEU A 156 5.89 -9.18 -23.58
C LEU A 156 6.64 -9.74 -22.37
N ALA A 157 7.95 -9.59 -22.36
CA ALA A 157 8.76 -9.83 -21.17
C ALA A 157 8.25 -8.93 -20.02
N LEU A 158 8.40 -9.39 -18.79
CA LEU A 158 7.85 -8.66 -17.64
C LEU A 158 8.42 -7.25 -17.50
N SER A 159 9.72 -7.08 -17.72
CA SER A 159 10.38 -5.76 -17.71
C SER A 159 9.78 -4.81 -18.76
N SER A 160 9.62 -5.30 -19.99
CA SER A 160 9.00 -4.52 -21.08
C SER A 160 7.54 -4.18 -20.77
N TRP A 161 6.81 -5.10 -20.13
CA TRP A 161 5.43 -4.85 -19.71
C TRP A 161 5.34 -3.83 -18.56
N LEU A 162 6.25 -3.84 -17.58
CA LEU A 162 6.31 -2.81 -16.53
C LEU A 162 6.65 -1.44 -17.11
N ASN A 163 7.59 -1.37 -18.06
CA ASN A 163 7.90 -0.15 -18.79
C ASN A 163 6.69 0.36 -19.58
N LEU A 164 5.97 -0.54 -20.28
CA LEU A 164 4.72 -0.21 -20.96
C LEU A 164 3.70 0.41 -19.99
N LEU A 165 3.50 -0.20 -18.81
CA LEU A 165 2.58 0.36 -17.81
C LEU A 165 3.01 1.76 -17.38
N GLN A 166 4.29 1.97 -17.12
CA GLN A 166 4.83 3.27 -16.72
C GLN A 166 4.60 4.32 -17.82
N LEU A 167 4.83 3.98 -19.08
CA LEU A 167 4.56 4.86 -20.22
C LEU A 167 3.07 5.17 -20.38
N VAL A 168 2.20 4.16 -20.24
CA VAL A 168 0.74 4.39 -20.29
C VAL A 168 0.30 5.32 -19.16
N PHE A 169 0.78 5.09 -17.93
CA PHE A 169 0.38 5.91 -16.78
C PHE A 169 0.88 7.35 -16.90
N SER A 170 2.13 7.56 -17.32
CA SER A 170 2.66 8.91 -17.54
C SER A 170 1.92 9.64 -18.67
N SER A 171 1.65 8.98 -19.80
CA SER A 171 0.91 9.56 -20.91
C SER A 171 -0.54 9.91 -20.53
N LEU A 172 -1.21 9.07 -19.75
CA LEU A 172 -2.56 9.35 -19.24
C LEU A 172 -2.56 10.49 -18.23
N LEU A 173 -1.55 10.59 -17.37
CA LEU A 173 -1.43 11.69 -16.41
C LEU A 173 -1.27 13.03 -17.12
N LEU A 174 -0.41 13.10 -18.11
CA LEU A 174 -0.23 14.29 -18.93
C LEU A 174 -1.50 14.66 -19.70
N LEU A 175 -2.22 13.67 -20.22
CA LEU A 175 -3.53 13.90 -20.86
C LEU A 175 -4.54 14.47 -19.86
N LEU A 176 -4.63 13.93 -18.64
CA LEU A 176 -5.51 14.45 -17.58
C LEU A 176 -5.13 15.88 -17.17
N GLN A 177 -3.84 16.21 -17.10
CA GLN A 177 -3.38 17.57 -16.82
C GLN A 177 -3.80 18.53 -17.94
N ARG A 178 -3.71 18.12 -19.21
CA ARG A 178 -4.18 18.91 -20.35
C ARG A 178 -5.69 19.12 -20.32
N VAL A 179 -6.47 18.08 -20.05
CA VAL A 179 -7.93 18.17 -19.86
C VAL A 179 -8.27 19.13 -18.71
N LYS A 180 -7.53 19.08 -17.59
CA LYS A 180 -7.70 20.01 -16.47
C LYS A 180 -7.44 21.45 -16.89
N ALA A 181 -6.37 21.71 -17.67
CA ALA A 181 -6.05 23.05 -18.14
C ALA A 181 -7.17 23.60 -19.05
N SER A 182 -7.67 22.80 -20.01
CA SER A 182 -8.80 23.19 -20.86
C SER A 182 -10.08 23.46 -20.05
N ILE A 183 -10.38 22.63 -19.05
CA ILE A 183 -11.52 22.82 -18.13
C ILE A 183 -11.35 24.11 -17.32
N THR A 184 -10.14 24.45 -16.89
CA THR A 184 -9.86 25.69 -16.16
C THR A 184 -10.19 26.93 -17.00
N VAL A 185 -9.81 26.92 -18.28
CA VAL A 185 -10.17 28.00 -19.22
C VAL A 185 -11.70 28.09 -19.38
N MET A 186 -12.37 26.95 -19.59
CA MET A 186 -13.84 26.91 -19.70
C MET A 186 -14.53 27.43 -18.42
N GLN A 187 -14.01 27.09 -17.24
CA GLN A 187 -14.51 27.57 -15.95
C GLN A 187 -14.36 29.09 -15.80
N SER A 188 -13.22 29.65 -16.22
CA SER A 188 -12.98 31.10 -16.20
C SER A 188 -14.01 31.85 -17.06
N VAL A 189 -14.30 31.32 -18.25
CA VAL A 189 -15.32 31.89 -19.14
C VAL A 189 -16.71 31.84 -18.48
N LEU A 190 -17.05 30.71 -17.87
CA LEU A 190 -18.34 30.56 -17.14
C LEU A 190 -18.44 31.50 -15.94
N GLU A 191 -17.36 31.71 -15.19
CA GLU A 191 -17.36 32.65 -14.07
C GLU A 191 -17.62 34.09 -14.52
N ILE A 192 -17.01 34.51 -15.64
CA ILE A 192 -17.27 35.83 -16.24
C ILE A 192 -18.73 35.93 -16.69
N ALA A 193 -19.24 34.88 -17.36
CA ALA A 193 -20.63 34.81 -17.78
C ALA A 193 -21.60 34.88 -16.62
N LEU A 194 -21.32 34.17 -15.53
CA LEU A 194 -22.15 34.15 -14.32
C LEU A 194 -22.18 35.51 -13.63
N LYS A 195 -21.03 36.18 -13.45
CA LYS A 195 -20.97 37.53 -12.87
C LYS A 195 -21.82 38.52 -13.67
N ARG A 196 -21.80 38.41 -15.00
CA ARG A 196 -22.62 39.28 -15.88
C ARG A 196 -24.12 38.95 -15.72
N ALA A 197 -24.50 37.70 -15.75
CA ALA A 197 -25.90 37.29 -15.58
C ALA A 197 -26.48 37.81 -14.25
N HIS A 198 -25.72 37.73 -13.16
CA HIS A 198 -26.17 38.31 -11.88
C HIS A 198 -26.34 39.82 -11.93
N GLN A 199 -25.44 40.56 -12.57
CA GLN A 199 -25.55 42.00 -12.73
C GLN A 199 -26.81 42.42 -13.51
N THR A 200 -27.13 41.64 -14.56
CA THR A 200 -28.35 41.87 -15.37
C THR A 200 -29.62 41.56 -14.58
N GLU A 201 -29.66 40.47 -13.82
CA GLU A 201 -30.79 40.12 -12.96
C GLU A 201 -31.05 41.18 -11.87
N GLU A 202 -29.98 41.70 -11.23
CA GLU A 202 -30.07 42.80 -10.25
C GLU A 202 -30.61 44.09 -10.89
N PHE A 203 -30.15 44.42 -12.09
CA PHE A 203 -30.60 45.61 -12.83
C PHE A 203 -32.08 45.52 -13.19
N HIS A 204 -32.55 44.35 -13.64
CA HIS A 204 -33.99 44.11 -13.91
C HIS A 204 -34.87 44.15 -12.65
N LEU A 205 -34.36 43.68 -11.52
CA LEU A 205 -35.05 43.80 -10.24
C LEU A 205 -35.19 45.25 -9.74
N MET A 206 -34.20 46.10 -10.05
CA MET A 206 -34.20 47.52 -9.68
C MET A 206 -35.00 48.39 -10.66
N SER A 207 -35.13 47.99 -11.91
CA SER A 207 -35.85 48.74 -12.96
C SER A 207 -37.32 48.33 -13.14
N SER A 208 -37.83 47.35 -12.42
CA SER A 208 -39.24 47.02 -12.42
C SER A 208 -40.03 48.09 -11.66
N PRO A 209 -41.06 48.76 -12.30
CA PRO A 209 -41.87 49.76 -11.60
C PRO A 209 -42.60 49.10 -10.42
N ARG A 210 -42.31 49.56 -9.21
CA ARG A 210 -43.16 49.24 -8.07
C ARG A 210 -44.51 49.86 -8.32
N GLU A 211 -45.51 49.07 -8.61
CA GLU A 211 -46.92 49.47 -8.45
C GLU A 211 -47.14 49.84 -6.98
N ILE A 212 -47.32 51.13 -6.76
CA ILE A 212 -47.74 51.68 -5.48
C ILE A 212 -49.27 51.49 -5.44
N ASP A 213 -49.71 50.34 -4.99
CA ASP A 213 -51.09 50.20 -4.49
C ASP A 213 -51.09 50.41 -2.98
N ALA A 214 -51.60 51.58 -2.64
CA ALA A 214 -51.97 51.96 -1.29
C ALA A 214 -53.20 51.17 -0.84
N ILE A 215 -53.06 50.32 0.16
CA ILE A 215 -54.20 49.96 1.05
C ILE A 215 -53.63 49.74 2.47
N THR A 216 -54.07 50.67 3.29
CA THR A 216 -54.23 50.77 4.73
C THR A 216 -54.35 49.47 5.56
N ASN A 217 -53.64 49.58 6.72
CA ASN A 217 -54.04 49.03 8.05
C ASN A 217 -54.46 47.58 8.19
N ASP A 218 -53.70 46.74 8.86
CA ASP A 218 -54.07 46.32 10.23
C ASP A 218 -52.97 45.52 10.94
N SER A 219 -52.71 46.00 12.16
CA SER A 219 -52.32 45.28 13.38
C SER A 219 -51.23 44.22 13.39
N GLU A 220 -50.13 44.58 14.07
CA GLU A 220 -49.57 43.94 15.26
C GLU A 220 -49.59 42.40 15.35
N GLN A 221 -48.40 41.90 15.61
CA GLN A 221 -47.99 40.61 16.21
C GLN A 221 -47.33 39.62 15.26
N ARG A 222 -46.01 39.69 15.24
CA ARG A 222 -45.05 38.63 15.59
C ARG A 222 -43.62 39.05 15.22
N VAL A 223 -43.04 39.76 16.14
CA VAL A 223 -41.59 39.77 16.33
C VAL A 223 -41.33 38.54 17.19
N ASP A 224 -40.37 37.77 16.79
CA ASP A 224 -39.55 36.78 17.46
C ASP A 224 -39.47 35.50 16.62
N GLU A 225 -38.34 35.33 15.96
CA GLU A 225 -37.68 34.10 15.53
C GLU A 225 -36.92 34.30 14.19
N ALA A 226 -35.92 35.19 14.18
CA ALA A 226 -34.91 35.21 13.12
C ALA A 226 -33.60 35.92 13.55
N GLU A 227 -33.19 35.74 14.81
CA GLU A 227 -31.86 36.02 15.28
C GLU A 227 -31.23 34.71 15.77
N GLY A 228 -30.52 34.00 14.92
CA GLY A 228 -29.89 32.76 15.35
C GLY A 228 -29.15 31.96 14.27
N LEU A 229 -28.57 32.59 13.25
CA LEU A 229 -27.74 31.86 12.28
C LEU A 229 -26.69 32.72 11.57
N ALA A 230 -26.12 33.71 12.26
CA ALA A 230 -25.04 34.58 11.73
C ALA A 230 -23.80 34.66 12.62
N GLU A 231 -23.57 33.71 13.54
CA GLU A 231 -22.35 33.64 14.35
C GLU A 231 -21.74 32.24 14.37
N ALA A 232 -21.16 31.80 13.26
CA ALA A 232 -20.30 30.62 13.26
C ALA A 232 -19.23 30.63 12.14
N CYS A 233 -18.65 31.77 11.81
CA CYS A 233 -17.51 31.83 10.88
C CYS A 233 -16.48 32.91 11.26
N HIS A 234 -16.21 33.07 12.55
CA HIS A 234 -15.02 33.84 12.97
C HIS A 234 -14.35 33.15 14.16
N GLY A 235 -13.21 32.52 13.89
CA GLY A 235 -12.36 32.03 14.96
C GLY A 235 -11.49 30.85 14.60
N ALA A 236 -10.43 31.05 13.84
CA ALA A 236 -9.16 30.30 13.98
C ALA A 236 -8.10 30.91 13.04
N SER A 237 -7.52 32.01 13.46
CA SER A 237 -6.18 32.41 12.98
C SER A 237 -5.23 32.25 14.15
N GLN A 238 -4.19 31.50 13.91
CA GLN A 238 -2.80 31.60 14.39
C GLN A 238 -2.20 30.24 14.66
N GLN A 239 -1.33 29.80 13.77
CA GLN A 239 0.01 29.39 14.18
C GLN A 239 0.95 29.33 12.97
N GLU A 240 2.10 29.91 13.19
CA GLU A 240 3.24 30.16 12.33
C GLU A 240 3.95 28.87 11.87
N GLY A 241 4.63 28.96 10.72
CA GLY A 241 5.70 28.01 10.40
C GLY A 241 6.14 27.99 8.94
N VAL A 242 6.98 28.93 8.56
CA VAL A 242 8.12 28.81 7.62
C VAL A 242 8.00 27.82 6.45
N GLY A 243 7.98 28.36 5.23
CA GLY A 243 8.20 27.64 3.98
C GLY A 243 8.26 28.62 2.81
N MET A 244 9.45 29.08 2.48
CA MET A 244 9.74 29.93 1.30
C MET A 244 9.74 29.05 0.05
N ASP A 245 9.36 29.64 -1.11
CA ASP A 245 9.58 29.23 -2.51
C ASP A 245 8.43 28.60 -3.32
N GLU A 246 7.15 28.83 -3.03
CA GLU A 246 6.08 28.52 -4.00
C GLU A 246 5.36 29.76 -4.59
N ASP A 247 5.60 30.97 -4.09
CA ASP A 247 4.81 32.14 -4.48
C ASP A 247 5.22 32.79 -5.82
N GLN A 248 6.40 32.48 -6.38
CA GLN A 248 6.81 33.06 -7.67
C GLN A 248 6.24 32.35 -8.90
N LYS A 249 5.68 31.13 -8.75
CA LYS A 249 5.07 30.40 -9.88
C LYS A 249 3.57 30.70 -10.03
N ALA A 250 2.91 31.04 -8.95
CA ALA A 250 1.49 31.42 -8.93
C ALA A 250 1.24 32.84 -9.49
N GLU A 251 2.17 33.76 -9.32
CA GLU A 251 2.03 35.15 -9.84
C GLU A 251 2.17 35.25 -11.36
N ASN A 252 2.90 34.33 -12.02
CA ASN A 252 3.02 34.32 -13.49
C ASN A 252 1.80 33.68 -14.18
N GLU A 253 1.15 32.68 -13.55
CA GLU A 253 -0.07 32.07 -14.10
C GLU A 253 -1.30 33.00 -13.96
N THR A 254 -1.37 33.78 -12.90
CA THR A 254 -2.44 34.79 -12.69
C THR A 254 -2.31 35.99 -13.63
N SER A 255 -1.08 36.35 -14.06
CA SER A 255 -0.85 37.49 -14.95
C SER A 255 -1.26 37.21 -16.40
N HIS A 256 -1.08 35.97 -16.89
CA HIS A 256 -1.49 35.57 -18.26
C HIS A 256 -3.01 35.44 -18.39
N MET A 257 -3.68 34.86 -17.40
CA MET A 257 -5.14 34.77 -17.35
C MET A 257 -5.83 36.15 -17.28
N SER A 258 -5.19 37.14 -16.68
CA SER A 258 -5.70 38.51 -16.61
C SER A 258 -5.73 39.21 -17.98
N LEU A 259 -4.86 38.85 -18.92
CA LEU A 259 -4.84 39.38 -20.28
C LEU A 259 -5.94 38.80 -21.17
N VAL A 260 -6.23 37.49 -21.08
CA VAL A 260 -7.32 36.83 -21.83
C VAL A 260 -8.68 37.33 -21.32
N THR A 261 -8.83 37.52 -20.00
CA THR A 261 -10.05 38.08 -19.40
C THR A 261 -10.24 39.58 -19.75
N ALA A 262 -9.19 40.37 -19.91
CA ALA A 262 -9.25 41.76 -20.34
C ALA A 262 -9.66 41.90 -21.82
N GLY A 263 -9.19 41.01 -22.69
CA GLY A 263 -9.58 40.98 -24.13
C GLY A 263 -11.05 40.62 -24.33
N LEU A 264 -11.58 39.67 -23.58
CA LEU A 264 -13.03 39.33 -23.59
C LEU A 264 -13.91 40.43 -23.00
N SER A 265 -13.37 41.31 -22.14
CA SER A 265 -14.11 42.42 -21.54
C SER A 265 -14.40 43.56 -22.52
N VAL A 266 -13.59 43.74 -23.57
CA VAL A 266 -13.67 44.89 -24.49
C VAL A 266 -14.71 44.70 -25.62
N HIS A 267 -15.07 43.46 -25.95
CA HIS A 267 -15.92 43.18 -27.14
C HIS A 267 -17.39 42.82 -26.81
N THR A 268 -17.86 42.92 -25.57
CA THR A 268 -19.15 42.35 -25.23
C THR A 268 -20.07 43.35 -24.52
N GLY A 269 -20.67 44.24 -25.31
CA GLY A 269 -21.87 44.99 -24.89
C GLY A 269 -23.18 44.20 -25.07
N GLU A 270 -23.12 42.87 -25.33
CA GLU A 270 -24.29 42.06 -25.69
C GLU A 270 -24.65 41.06 -24.56
N GLU A 271 -25.94 40.96 -24.29
CA GLU A 271 -26.50 40.16 -23.20
C GLU A 271 -26.38 38.65 -23.41
N LEU A 272 -25.97 37.92 -22.37
CA LEU A 272 -26.05 36.46 -22.31
C LEU A 272 -27.47 36.06 -21.91
N HIS A 273 -28.16 35.31 -22.78
CA HIS A 273 -29.52 34.83 -22.53
C HIS A 273 -29.62 33.58 -21.61
N LEU A 274 -28.55 33.22 -20.92
CA LEU A 274 -28.51 32.12 -19.98
C LEU A 274 -28.80 32.60 -18.57
N THR A 275 -29.64 31.86 -17.87
CA THR A 275 -29.93 32.12 -16.46
C THR A 275 -28.78 31.72 -15.56
N SER A 276 -28.64 32.37 -14.39
CA SER A 276 -27.63 32.01 -13.38
C SER A 276 -27.68 30.52 -13.00
N SER A 277 -28.87 29.91 -12.99
CA SER A 277 -29.06 28.49 -12.68
C SER A 277 -28.53 27.55 -13.79
N GLU A 278 -28.65 27.92 -15.06
CA GLU A 278 -28.13 27.17 -16.20
C GLU A 278 -26.59 27.21 -16.19
N LEU A 279 -26.00 28.39 -15.96
CA LEU A 279 -24.55 28.56 -15.84
C LEU A 279 -23.97 27.79 -14.64
N ALA A 280 -24.64 27.81 -13.50
CA ALA A 280 -24.22 27.04 -12.33
C ALA A 280 -24.25 25.53 -12.58
N ARG A 281 -25.27 25.02 -13.30
CA ARG A 281 -25.34 23.60 -13.72
C ARG A 281 -24.21 23.24 -14.66
N THR A 282 -23.93 24.10 -15.64
CA THR A 282 -22.81 23.92 -16.59
C THR A 282 -21.46 23.87 -15.88
N ALA A 283 -21.23 24.74 -14.89
CA ALA A 283 -20.04 24.72 -14.06
C ALA A 283 -19.92 23.43 -13.21
N ALA A 284 -21.04 22.90 -12.72
CA ALA A 284 -21.08 21.62 -12.03
C ALA A 284 -20.75 20.45 -12.98
N SER A 285 -21.27 20.46 -14.21
CA SER A 285 -20.97 19.48 -15.25
C SER A 285 -19.51 19.47 -15.64
N LEU A 286 -18.87 20.64 -15.79
CA LEU A 286 -17.42 20.73 -16.04
C LEU A 286 -16.57 20.09 -14.95
N ARG A 287 -16.91 20.30 -13.67
CA ARG A 287 -16.23 19.63 -12.56
C ARG A 287 -16.45 18.10 -12.60
N GLY A 288 -17.65 17.67 -13.00
CA GLY A 288 -17.98 16.27 -13.22
C GLY A 288 -17.17 15.62 -14.32
N LEU A 289 -16.92 16.35 -15.42
CA LEU A 289 -16.20 15.87 -16.59
C LEU A 289 -14.74 15.49 -16.27
N LEU A 290 -14.01 16.28 -15.49
CA LEU A 290 -12.65 15.96 -15.08
C LEU A 290 -12.61 14.66 -14.26
N LYS A 291 -13.57 14.49 -13.37
CA LYS A 291 -13.73 13.26 -12.59
C LYS A 291 -14.04 12.07 -13.49
N ALA A 292 -14.97 12.21 -14.43
CA ALA A 292 -15.32 11.16 -15.39
C ALA A 292 -14.12 10.75 -16.27
N ALA A 293 -13.31 11.73 -16.71
CA ALA A 293 -12.07 11.47 -17.43
C ALA A 293 -11.08 10.63 -16.60
N GLY A 294 -10.90 10.96 -15.33
CA GLY A 294 -10.08 10.17 -14.41
C GLY A 294 -10.61 8.74 -14.23
N GLU A 295 -11.90 8.56 -14.03
CA GLU A 295 -12.55 7.25 -13.94
C GLU A 295 -12.35 6.44 -15.23
N ALA A 296 -12.50 7.06 -16.39
CA ALA A 296 -12.26 6.41 -17.69
C ALA A 296 -10.80 5.95 -17.85
N CYS A 297 -9.82 6.75 -17.41
CA CYS A 297 -8.42 6.35 -17.36
C CYS A 297 -8.21 5.12 -16.47
N HIS A 298 -8.75 5.13 -15.24
CA HIS A 298 -8.63 4.03 -14.30
C HIS A 298 -9.26 2.74 -14.83
N ASP A 299 -10.44 2.82 -15.42
CA ASP A 299 -11.12 1.66 -16.03
C ASP A 299 -10.30 1.03 -17.16
N ARG A 300 -9.62 1.83 -17.98
CA ARG A 300 -8.74 1.34 -19.04
C ARG A 300 -7.49 0.68 -18.45
N CYS A 301 -6.91 1.24 -17.41
CA CYS A 301 -5.79 0.66 -16.69
C CYS A 301 -6.18 -0.70 -16.05
N VAL A 302 -7.36 -0.82 -15.46
CA VAL A 302 -7.90 -2.10 -14.94
C VAL A 302 -7.98 -3.15 -16.05
N LYS A 303 -8.46 -2.77 -17.24
CA LYS A 303 -8.56 -3.69 -18.39
C LYS A 303 -7.17 -4.15 -18.87
N LEU A 304 -6.18 -3.26 -18.86
CA LEU A 304 -4.80 -3.58 -19.22
C LEU A 304 -4.17 -4.56 -18.20
N LEU A 305 -4.36 -4.33 -16.90
CA LEU A 305 -3.95 -5.25 -15.83
C LEU A 305 -4.66 -6.61 -15.94
N ALA A 306 -5.98 -6.59 -16.18
CA ALA A 306 -6.79 -7.79 -16.29
C ALA A 306 -6.38 -8.68 -17.49
N ALA A 307 -5.92 -8.08 -18.58
CA ALA A 307 -5.42 -8.83 -19.73
C ALA A 307 -4.23 -9.74 -19.37
N ARG A 308 -3.34 -9.28 -18.49
CA ARG A 308 -2.18 -10.05 -18.02
C ARG A 308 -2.51 -11.02 -16.88
N THR A 309 -3.55 -10.72 -16.09
CA THR A 309 -4.00 -11.57 -14.98
C THR A 309 -4.54 -12.91 -15.45
N LYS A 310 -5.22 -12.95 -16.61
CA LYS A 310 -5.85 -14.17 -17.16
C LYS A 310 -4.87 -15.31 -17.36
N ASP A 311 -3.61 -15.02 -17.63
CA ASP A 311 -2.57 -16.03 -17.88
C ASP A 311 -1.78 -16.40 -16.61
N GLY A 312 -2.18 -15.88 -15.45
CA GLY A 312 -1.48 -16.09 -14.17
C GLY A 312 -0.09 -15.48 -14.11
N ALA A 313 0.27 -14.62 -15.08
CA ALA A 313 1.60 -14.00 -15.14
C ALA A 313 1.85 -13.09 -13.93
N LEU A 314 0.84 -12.35 -13.48
CA LEU A 314 0.93 -11.48 -12.30
C LEU A 314 1.02 -12.28 -10.99
N GLU A 315 0.57 -13.53 -10.99
CA GLU A 315 0.71 -14.39 -9.82
C GLU A 315 2.14 -14.94 -9.69
N ARG A 316 2.92 -14.97 -10.78
CA ARG A 316 4.30 -15.48 -10.82
C ARG A 316 5.38 -14.43 -10.58
N LEU A 317 4.98 -13.19 -10.29
CA LEU A 317 5.90 -12.10 -9.98
C LEU A 317 6.77 -12.44 -8.76
N THR A 318 8.05 -12.11 -8.87
CA THR A 318 8.94 -12.08 -7.72
C THR A 318 8.60 -10.89 -6.80
N PRO A 319 8.99 -10.91 -5.52
CA PRO A 319 8.73 -9.77 -4.63
C PRO A 319 9.21 -8.41 -5.18
N PRO A 320 10.44 -8.26 -5.73
CA PRO A 320 10.88 -6.99 -6.30
C PRO A 320 10.05 -6.52 -7.50
N GLU A 321 9.62 -7.45 -8.33
CA GLU A 321 8.77 -7.15 -9.50
C GLU A 321 7.38 -6.69 -9.08
N PHE A 322 6.80 -7.35 -8.07
CA PHE A 322 5.50 -6.94 -7.52
C PHE A 322 5.58 -5.57 -6.85
N VAL A 323 6.66 -5.29 -6.12
CA VAL A 323 6.92 -3.97 -5.53
C VAL A 323 7.00 -2.89 -6.61
N SER A 324 7.71 -3.16 -7.71
CA SER A 324 7.81 -2.23 -8.83
C SER A 324 6.45 -1.93 -9.45
N LEU A 325 5.62 -2.97 -9.68
CA LEU A 325 4.24 -2.81 -10.16
C LEU A 325 3.40 -1.96 -9.20
N SER A 326 3.46 -2.25 -7.89
CA SER A 326 2.69 -1.52 -6.88
C SER A 326 3.08 -0.04 -6.84
N ARG A 327 4.38 0.27 -6.84
CA ARG A 327 4.88 1.65 -6.82
C ARG A 327 4.44 2.45 -8.04
N ILE A 328 4.57 1.88 -9.25
CA ILE A 328 4.16 2.52 -10.50
C ILE A 328 2.65 2.84 -10.44
N ALA A 329 1.85 1.87 -10.00
CA ALA A 329 0.41 2.03 -9.96
C ALA A 329 -0.07 2.96 -8.83
N GLU A 330 0.54 2.92 -7.66
CA GLU A 330 0.23 3.83 -6.54
C GLU A 330 0.63 5.26 -6.84
N SER A 331 1.78 5.48 -7.51
CA SER A 331 2.19 6.81 -7.98
C SER A 331 1.18 7.39 -8.96
N PHE A 332 0.75 6.61 -9.95
CA PHE A 332 -0.28 7.03 -10.89
C PHE A 332 -1.60 7.37 -10.21
N LEU A 333 -2.05 6.54 -9.26
CA LEU A 333 -3.27 6.80 -8.49
C LEU A 333 -3.17 8.12 -7.71
N ALA A 334 -2.07 8.33 -6.99
CA ALA A 334 -1.86 9.53 -6.19
C ALA A 334 -1.83 10.80 -7.05
N GLU A 335 -1.10 10.78 -8.18
CA GLU A 335 -1.00 11.93 -9.07
C GLU A 335 -2.32 12.20 -9.83
N SER A 336 -3.01 11.14 -10.29
CA SER A 336 -4.31 11.30 -10.96
C SER A 336 -5.37 11.85 -10.00
N GLU A 337 -5.38 11.44 -8.73
CA GLU A 337 -6.28 11.97 -7.70
C GLU A 337 -6.00 13.45 -7.40
N LYS A 338 -4.73 13.90 -7.39
CA LYS A 338 -4.38 15.33 -7.27
C LYS A 338 -4.89 16.15 -8.46
N VAL A 339 -4.79 15.61 -9.67
CA VAL A 339 -5.26 16.29 -10.88
C VAL A 339 -6.79 16.39 -10.88
N THR A 340 -7.50 15.31 -10.56
CA THR A 340 -8.97 15.22 -10.65
C THR A 340 -9.71 15.76 -9.41
N GLY A 341 -8.98 16.15 -8.36
CA GLY A 341 -9.60 16.63 -7.11
C GLY A 341 -10.15 15.53 -6.21
N GLY A 342 -9.72 14.27 -6.42
CA GLY A 342 -10.06 13.12 -5.58
C GLY A 342 -11.27 12.29 -6.06
N GLY A 343 -11.32 11.02 -5.67
CA GLY A 343 -12.52 10.17 -5.72
C GLY A 343 -12.66 9.17 -6.88
N GLY A 344 -11.83 9.21 -7.94
CA GLY A 344 -11.99 8.33 -9.12
C GLY A 344 -11.22 7.01 -9.11
N GLY A 345 -10.28 6.81 -8.19
CA GLY A 345 -9.33 5.67 -8.18
C GLY A 345 -9.88 4.33 -7.68
N GLY A 346 -11.15 4.24 -7.28
CA GLY A 346 -11.74 3.06 -6.65
C GLY A 346 -11.55 1.75 -7.41
N PRO A 347 -11.92 1.64 -8.69
CA PRO A 347 -11.81 0.40 -9.46
C PRO A 347 -10.36 -0.08 -9.64
N LEU A 348 -9.43 0.83 -9.93
CA LEU A 348 -8.02 0.49 -10.09
C LEU A 348 -7.40 0.08 -8.74
N ARG A 349 -7.71 0.80 -7.67
CA ARG A 349 -7.29 0.44 -6.30
C ARG A 349 -7.80 -0.94 -5.89
N ALA A 350 -9.07 -1.26 -6.16
CA ALA A 350 -9.65 -2.58 -5.89
C ALA A 350 -8.97 -3.69 -6.72
N ALA A 351 -8.66 -3.43 -7.99
CA ALA A 351 -7.93 -4.37 -8.83
C ALA A 351 -6.52 -4.65 -8.29
N LEU A 352 -5.80 -3.61 -7.88
CA LEU A 352 -4.46 -3.74 -7.27
C LEU A 352 -4.51 -4.49 -5.94
N GLN A 353 -5.48 -4.19 -5.07
CA GLN A 353 -5.69 -4.92 -3.82
C GLN A 353 -5.97 -6.40 -4.05
N SER A 354 -6.78 -6.73 -5.06
CA SER A 354 -7.05 -8.12 -5.45
C SER A 354 -5.77 -8.83 -5.92
N GLN A 355 -4.93 -8.16 -6.71
CA GLN A 355 -3.64 -8.72 -7.14
C GLN A 355 -2.67 -8.88 -5.96
N ALA A 356 -2.62 -7.90 -5.07
CA ALA A 356 -1.81 -7.94 -3.85
C ALA A 356 -2.20 -9.13 -2.95
N ALA A 357 -3.50 -9.37 -2.78
CA ALA A 357 -3.99 -10.51 -2.01
C ALA A 357 -3.58 -11.86 -2.63
N ARG A 358 -3.65 -11.99 -3.98
CA ARG A 358 -3.20 -13.19 -4.69
C ARG A 358 -1.69 -13.41 -4.59
N PHE A 359 -0.91 -12.36 -4.84
CA PHE A 359 0.54 -12.37 -4.68
C PHE A 359 0.93 -12.80 -3.27
N LEU A 360 0.36 -12.16 -2.24
CA LEU A 360 0.69 -12.45 -0.85
C LEU A 360 0.29 -13.87 -0.43
N ARG A 361 -0.84 -14.37 -0.92
CA ARG A 361 -1.27 -15.76 -0.69
C ARG A 361 -0.23 -16.74 -1.25
N ARG A 362 0.21 -16.56 -2.50
CA ARG A 362 1.21 -17.42 -3.12
C ARG A 362 2.56 -17.28 -2.42
N PHE A 363 3.02 -16.05 -2.17
CA PHE A 363 4.25 -15.74 -1.44
C PHE A 363 4.33 -16.48 -0.10
N HIS A 364 3.23 -16.50 0.64
CA HIS A 364 3.14 -17.21 1.91
C HIS A 364 3.12 -18.72 1.74
N LEU A 365 2.31 -19.27 0.83
CA LEU A 365 2.19 -20.71 0.61
C LEU A 365 3.51 -21.33 0.16
N GLU A 366 4.26 -20.67 -0.71
CA GLU A 366 5.58 -21.14 -1.16
C GLU A 366 6.59 -21.22 -0.01
N ARG A 367 6.62 -20.21 0.86
CA ARG A 367 7.52 -20.19 2.02
C ARG A 367 7.12 -21.19 3.07
N ARG A 368 5.83 -21.29 3.33
CA ARG A 368 5.29 -22.28 4.24
C ARG A 368 5.64 -23.71 3.82
N HIS A 369 5.34 -24.04 2.56
CA HIS A 369 5.66 -25.37 2.00
C HIS A 369 7.17 -25.65 2.01
N LYS A 370 7.98 -24.67 1.62
CA LYS A 370 9.44 -24.78 1.70
C LYS A 370 9.92 -25.04 3.14
N LEU A 371 9.37 -24.33 4.12
CA LEU A 371 9.72 -24.52 5.52
C LEU A 371 9.32 -25.93 6.01
N GLU A 372 8.14 -26.42 5.65
CA GLU A 372 7.69 -27.80 5.97
C GLU A 372 8.67 -28.84 5.43
N LEU A 373 9.05 -28.75 4.17
CA LEU A 373 10.01 -29.67 3.55
C LEU A 373 11.41 -29.61 4.21
N LEU A 374 11.87 -28.40 4.56
CA LEU A 374 13.16 -28.21 5.22
C LEU A 374 13.16 -28.80 6.62
N LEU A 375 12.07 -28.62 7.38
CA LEU A 375 11.93 -29.19 8.72
C LEU A 375 11.86 -30.73 8.68
N ASP A 376 11.13 -31.29 7.73
CA ASP A 376 11.01 -32.75 7.58
C ASP A 376 12.37 -33.40 7.19
N ALA A 377 13.22 -32.68 6.50
CA ALA A 377 14.56 -33.11 6.11
C ALA A 377 15.67 -32.76 7.12
N GLU A 378 15.35 -31.98 8.20
CA GLU A 378 16.32 -31.47 9.14
C GLU A 378 16.92 -32.58 10.01
N ARG A 379 18.26 -32.65 10.04
CA ARG A 379 19.00 -33.66 10.81
C ARG A 379 19.42 -33.21 12.21
N TRP A 380 19.06 -31.99 12.58
CA TRP A 380 19.40 -31.38 13.88
C TRP A 380 20.91 -31.41 14.18
N ARG A 381 21.69 -31.05 13.19
CA ARG A 381 23.16 -30.84 13.33
C ARG A 381 23.44 -29.36 13.22
N GLN A 382 24.41 -28.91 14.01
CA GLN A 382 24.89 -27.53 13.91
C GLN A 382 25.41 -27.27 12.49
N ALA A 383 24.96 -26.16 11.93
CA ALA A 383 25.34 -25.69 10.61
C ALA A 383 26.36 -24.57 10.73
N ASP A 384 27.27 -24.51 9.78
CA ASP A 384 28.11 -23.35 9.58
C ASP A 384 27.28 -22.16 9.14
N VAL A 385 27.60 -20.97 9.66
CA VAL A 385 26.89 -19.73 9.39
C VAL A 385 27.64 -18.93 8.32
N PRO A 386 27.14 -18.87 7.08
CA PRO A 386 27.67 -18.00 6.06
C PRO A 386 27.62 -16.52 6.47
N PRO A 387 28.60 -15.68 6.07
CA PRO A 387 28.64 -14.24 6.43
C PRO A 387 27.37 -13.48 6.04
N GLU A 388 26.71 -13.90 4.96
CA GLU A 388 25.45 -13.29 4.50
C GLU A 388 24.32 -13.32 5.54
N PHE A 389 24.24 -14.40 6.36
CA PHE A 389 23.23 -14.51 7.40
C PHE A 389 23.56 -13.65 8.61
N GLN A 390 24.83 -13.45 8.91
CA GLN A 390 25.24 -12.51 9.94
C GLN A 390 24.87 -11.07 9.54
N ALA A 391 25.14 -10.68 8.29
CA ALA A 391 24.73 -9.39 7.74
C ALA A 391 23.21 -9.22 7.72
N LEU A 392 22.48 -10.28 7.35
CA LEU A 392 21.03 -10.29 7.30
C LEU A 392 20.42 -10.00 8.67
N VAL A 393 20.87 -10.69 9.72
CA VAL A 393 20.36 -10.49 11.09
C VAL A 393 20.72 -9.10 11.63
N ALA A 394 21.92 -8.61 11.35
CA ALA A 394 22.32 -7.24 11.69
C ALA A 394 21.41 -6.20 11.00
N THR A 395 21.05 -6.43 9.73
CA THR A 395 20.12 -5.56 8.99
C THR A 395 18.71 -5.62 9.56
N MET A 396 18.23 -6.78 10.04
CA MET A 396 16.92 -6.90 10.69
C MET A 396 16.85 -6.12 12.02
N ALA A 397 17.99 -5.95 12.70
CA ALA A 397 18.09 -5.17 13.93
C ALA A 397 18.15 -3.65 13.68
N SER A 398 18.52 -3.22 12.46
CA SER A 398 18.55 -1.81 12.08
C SER A 398 17.19 -1.33 11.59
N GLU A 399 16.81 -0.08 11.91
CA GLU A 399 15.53 0.51 11.47
C GLU A 399 15.46 0.67 9.94
N GLU A 400 16.60 0.80 9.29
CA GLU A 400 16.65 1.13 7.85
C GLU A 400 16.43 -0.07 6.93
N LEU A 401 16.51 -1.33 7.36
CA LEU A 401 16.38 -2.53 6.49
C LEU A 401 17.01 -2.35 5.08
N SER A 402 18.00 -1.48 4.98
CA SER A 402 18.68 -1.18 3.73
C SER A 402 19.85 -2.13 3.57
N CYS A 403 19.70 -3.16 2.76
CA CYS A 403 20.83 -3.96 2.28
C CYS A 403 21.36 -3.35 0.98
N PRO A 404 22.45 -2.59 1.01
CA PRO A 404 23.23 -2.40 -0.19
C PRO A 404 23.94 -3.74 -0.49
N GLY A 405 23.29 -4.55 -1.33
CA GLY A 405 23.94 -5.69 -1.94
C GLY A 405 24.22 -6.89 -1.04
N LEU A 406 23.23 -7.73 -0.76
CA LEU A 406 23.44 -9.11 -0.30
C LEU A 406 24.35 -9.91 -1.28
N ARG A 407 24.66 -9.35 -2.45
CA ARG A 407 25.50 -9.92 -3.50
C ARG A 407 26.97 -9.50 -3.45
N SER A 408 27.34 -8.57 -2.56
CA SER A 408 28.72 -8.04 -2.47
C SER A 408 29.40 -8.24 -1.11
N ALA A 409 28.85 -9.06 -0.21
CA ALA A 409 29.64 -9.58 0.90
C ALA A 409 30.75 -10.43 0.27
N SER A 410 31.96 -9.89 0.30
CA SER A 410 33.14 -10.50 -0.27
C SER A 410 33.19 -11.98 0.06
N SER A 411 33.31 -12.82 -0.97
CA SER A 411 33.36 -14.28 -0.91
C SER A 411 34.55 -14.85 -0.16
N GLU A 412 35.31 -14.03 0.55
CA GLU A 412 36.58 -14.39 1.23
C GLU A 412 36.43 -14.63 2.76
N GLN A 413 35.28 -14.28 3.37
CA GLN A 413 35.09 -14.55 4.80
C GLN A 413 34.68 -16.00 5.04
N LYS A 414 35.46 -16.68 5.90
CA LYS A 414 35.12 -18.06 6.31
C LYS A 414 33.79 -18.11 7.07
N PRO A 415 32.99 -19.16 6.87
CA PRO A 415 31.81 -19.41 7.68
C PRO A 415 32.16 -19.46 9.18
N SER A 416 31.26 -19.00 10.03
CA SER A 416 31.35 -19.04 11.49
C SER A 416 30.59 -20.22 12.04
N ASP A 417 31.03 -20.79 13.17
CA ASP A 417 30.28 -21.85 13.87
C ASP A 417 29.02 -21.35 14.56
N PHE A 418 28.88 -20.03 14.77
CA PHE A 418 27.78 -19.42 15.52
C PHE A 418 27.25 -18.18 14.81
N LEU A 419 25.94 -17.97 14.91
CA LEU A 419 25.30 -16.70 14.59
C LEU A 419 25.34 -15.79 15.81
N ILE A 420 25.80 -14.55 15.65
CA ILE A 420 25.90 -13.57 16.75
C ILE A 420 24.72 -12.60 16.65
N VAL A 421 23.93 -12.49 17.73
CA VAL A 421 22.82 -11.55 17.85
C VAL A 421 22.93 -10.83 19.20
N ASP A 422 23.02 -9.52 19.18
CA ASP A 422 23.20 -8.67 20.37
C ASP A 422 24.36 -9.11 21.27
N GLY A 423 25.47 -9.58 20.67
CA GLY A 423 26.65 -10.09 21.38
C GLY A 423 26.53 -11.53 21.89
N GLU A 424 25.38 -12.16 21.77
CA GLU A 424 25.12 -13.53 22.18
C GLU A 424 25.33 -14.51 21.01
N LYS A 425 25.99 -15.65 21.28
CA LYS A 425 26.28 -16.70 20.29
C LYS A 425 25.15 -17.72 20.22
N PHE A 426 24.66 -17.99 19.02
CA PHE A 426 23.63 -18.98 18.76
C PHE A 426 24.16 -20.08 17.84
N ALA A 427 24.18 -21.31 18.36
CA ALA A 427 24.32 -22.49 17.54
C ALA A 427 22.99 -22.72 16.79
N VAL A 428 23.05 -22.91 15.49
CA VAL A 428 21.87 -22.97 14.63
C VAL A 428 21.90 -24.17 13.69
N VAL A 429 20.73 -24.57 13.20
CA VAL A 429 20.59 -25.52 12.09
C VAL A 429 20.35 -24.76 10.78
N SER A 430 20.62 -25.41 9.65
CA SER A 430 20.44 -24.80 8.32
C SER A 430 19.02 -24.30 8.07
N THR A 431 18.00 -25.01 8.54
CA THR A 431 16.59 -24.64 8.43
C THR A 431 16.29 -23.31 9.11
N VAL A 432 16.93 -23.02 10.27
CA VAL A 432 16.71 -21.76 10.99
C VAL A 432 17.34 -20.58 10.26
N LEU A 433 18.50 -20.75 9.63
CA LEU A 433 19.10 -19.73 8.78
C LEU A 433 18.16 -19.35 7.62
N LEU A 434 17.58 -20.36 6.96
CA LEU A 434 16.62 -20.13 5.90
C LEU A 434 15.30 -19.50 6.42
N LEU A 435 14.85 -19.85 7.64
CA LEU A 435 13.75 -19.15 8.30
C LEU A 435 14.07 -17.67 8.50
N MET A 436 15.28 -17.32 8.99
CA MET A 436 15.69 -15.91 9.14
C MET A 436 15.61 -15.16 7.79
N ARG A 437 16.03 -15.78 6.70
CA ARG A 437 15.87 -15.22 5.35
C ARG A 437 14.40 -14.99 4.98
N MET A 438 13.52 -15.96 5.26
CA MET A 438 12.09 -15.81 5.02
C MET A 438 11.49 -14.66 5.86
N LEU A 439 11.86 -14.53 7.15
CA LEU A 439 11.42 -13.43 8.01
C LEU A 439 11.87 -12.07 7.46
N PHE A 440 13.11 -11.98 7.00
CA PHE A 440 13.62 -10.78 6.34
C PHE A 440 12.81 -10.43 5.09
N GLU A 441 12.48 -11.41 4.24
CA GLU A 441 11.66 -11.18 3.05
C GLU A 441 10.26 -10.65 3.38
N TYR A 442 9.64 -11.11 4.48
CA TYR A 442 8.37 -10.53 4.99
C TYR A 442 8.55 -9.08 5.45
N CYS A 443 9.61 -8.79 6.20
CA CYS A 443 9.92 -7.43 6.63
C CYS A 443 10.17 -6.50 5.44
N GLN A 444 10.84 -7.00 4.40
CA GLN A 444 11.07 -6.25 3.17
C GLN A 444 9.75 -5.93 2.45
N CYS A 445 8.84 -6.91 2.34
CA CYS A 445 7.50 -6.67 1.78
C CYS A 445 6.71 -5.61 2.57
N VAL A 446 6.79 -5.63 3.91
CA VAL A 446 6.15 -4.63 4.78
C VAL A 446 6.75 -3.24 4.57
N LYS A 447 8.07 -3.15 4.39
CA LYS A 447 8.76 -1.89 4.10
C LYS A 447 8.37 -1.32 2.75
N ASP A 448 8.37 -2.16 1.72
CA ASP A 448 8.15 -1.76 0.34
C ASP A 448 6.69 -1.47 0.04
N ILE A 449 5.75 -2.17 0.69
CA ILE A 449 4.31 -2.02 0.51
C ILE A 449 3.61 -1.97 1.88
N PRO A 450 3.66 -0.83 2.60
CA PRO A 450 3.08 -0.70 3.94
C PRO A 450 1.58 -1.02 4.02
N ALA A 451 0.84 -0.79 2.94
CA ALA A 451 -0.59 -1.10 2.84
C ALA A 451 -0.91 -2.59 3.06
N LEU A 452 0.04 -3.50 2.82
CA LEU A 452 -0.13 -4.94 3.02
C LEU A 452 0.20 -5.42 4.45
N THR A 453 0.67 -4.56 5.34
CA THR A 453 1.07 -4.93 6.71
C THR A 453 -0.02 -5.69 7.48
N PRO A 454 -1.31 -5.28 7.44
CA PRO A 454 -2.38 -6.01 8.14
C PRO A 454 -2.57 -7.44 7.64
N ASP A 455 -2.34 -7.67 6.35
CA ASP A 455 -2.47 -8.98 5.72
C ASP A 455 -1.20 -9.84 5.87
N ILE A 456 -0.03 -9.23 5.96
CA ILE A 456 1.26 -9.89 6.17
C ILE A 456 1.37 -10.42 7.60
N LEU A 457 0.93 -9.66 8.60
CA LEU A 457 1.08 -10.00 10.01
C LEU A 457 0.54 -11.41 10.34
N PRO A 458 -0.72 -11.76 10.04
CA PRO A 458 -1.24 -13.09 10.37
C PRO A 458 -0.50 -14.22 9.65
N ARG A 459 0.01 -13.96 8.44
CA ARG A 459 0.80 -14.95 7.66
C ARG A 459 2.20 -15.16 8.25
N LEU A 460 2.83 -14.09 8.72
CA LEU A 460 4.10 -14.18 9.44
C LEU A 460 3.94 -14.97 10.75
N ILE A 461 2.88 -14.68 11.50
CA ILE A 461 2.54 -15.44 12.72
C ILE A 461 2.29 -16.92 12.41
N ASP A 462 1.57 -17.24 11.33
CA ASP A 462 1.34 -18.62 10.89
C ASP A 462 2.65 -19.35 10.57
N LEU A 463 3.57 -18.70 9.88
CA LEU A 463 4.89 -19.27 9.57
C LEU A 463 5.69 -19.57 10.85
N LEU A 464 5.69 -18.66 11.82
CA LEU A 464 6.37 -18.84 13.09
C LEU A 464 5.71 -19.92 13.95
N LYS A 465 4.37 -20.00 13.96
CA LYS A 465 3.63 -21.09 14.64
C LYS A 465 3.93 -22.44 14.00
N LEU A 466 3.99 -22.50 12.67
CA LEU A 466 4.36 -23.71 11.95
C LEU A 466 5.74 -24.21 12.38
N PHE A 467 6.74 -23.31 12.41
CA PHE A 467 8.09 -23.65 12.84
C PHE A 467 8.09 -24.21 14.28
N ASN A 468 7.46 -23.50 15.23
CA ASN A 468 7.40 -23.94 16.63
C ASN A 468 6.73 -25.31 16.77
N SER A 469 5.56 -25.48 16.16
CA SER A 469 4.76 -26.70 16.22
C SER A 469 5.49 -27.91 15.61
N ARG A 470 6.15 -27.73 14.46
CA ARG A 470 6.91 -28.80 13.82
C ARG A 470 8.17 -29.16 14.59
N CYS A 471 8.89 -28.17 15.15
CA CYS A 471 10.01 -28.44 16.03
C CYS A 471 9.57 -29.27 17.25
N CYS A 472 8.44 -28.93 17.88
CA CYS A 472 7.87 -29.69 18.97
C CYS A 472 7.59 -31.15 18.56
N GLN A 473 6.91 -31.37 17.44
CA GLN A 473 6.60 -32.70 16.91
C GLN A 473 7.86 -33.53 16.60
N LEU A 474 8.86 -32.91 15.97
CA LEU A 474 10.08 -33.58 15.52
C LEU A 474 11.10 -33.84 16.65
N VAL A 475 11.06 -33.06 17.74
CA VAL A 475 12.04 -33.12 18.83
C VAL A 475 11.47 -33.79 20.08
N LEU A 476 10.20 -33.56 20.40
CA LEU A 476 9.53 -34.10 21.60
C LEU A 476 8.51 -35.21 21.31
N GLY A 477 7.96 -35.25 20.11
CA GLY A 477 6.86 -36.14 19.73
C GLY A 477 7.29 -37.58 19.41
N ALA A 478 6.34 -38.51 19.46
CA ALA A 478 6.53 -39.90 19.10
C ALA A 478 6.87 -40.11 17.59
N GLY A 479 6.55 -39.13 16.75
CA GLY A 479 6.86 -39.13 15.30
C GLY A 479 8.32 -38.80 14.96
N ALA A 480 9.11 -38.30 15.89
CA ALA A 480 10.48 -37.91 15.68
C ALA A 480 11.38 -39.02 15.09
N LEU A 481 11.14 -40.25 15.50
CA LEU A 481 11.90 -41.40 15.02
C LEU A 481 11.48 -41.87 13.61
N GLN A 482 10.23 -41.63 13.24
CA GLN A 482 9.68 -42.13 11.97
C GLN A 482 9.86 -41.15 10.81
N VAL A 483 9.76 -39.85 11.06
CA VAL A 483 9.76 -38.81 10.02
C VAL A 483 11.18 -38.38 9.64
N VAL A 484 12.10 -38.25 10.62
CA VAL A 484 13.44 -37.69 10.40
C VAL A 484 14.52 -38.76 10.17
N GLY A 485 14.17 -40.05 10.34
CA GLY A 485 15.13 -41.15 10.22
C GLY A 485 16.22 -41.14 11.29
N LEU A 486 16.03 -40.36 12.37
CA LEU A 486 16.91 -40.36 13.53
C LEU A 486 16.67 -41.62 14.33
N LYS A 487 17.72 -42.43 14.53
CA LYS A 487 17.63 -43.65 15.35
C LYS A 487 17.30 -43.36 16.83
N THR A 488 17.75 -42.21 17.34
CA THR A 488 17.51 -41.71 18.69
C THR A 488 17.65 -40.18 18.71
N ILE A 489 16.84 -39.52 19.55
CA ILE A 489 17.00 -38.09 19.84
C ILE A 489 18.08 -37.95 20.91
N THR A 490 19.16 -37.25 20.59
CA THR A 490 20.29 -37.06 21.52
C THR A 490 20.13 -35.76 22.33
N THR A 491 20.85 -35.65 23.43
CA THR A 491 20.97 -34.42 24.22
C THR A 491 21.38 -33.22 23.37
N LYS A 492 22.33 -33.41 22.44
CA LYS A 492 22.77 -32.35 21.52
C LYS A 492 21.66 -31.87 20.58
N ASN A 493 20.80 -32.78 20.09
CA ASN A 493 19.67 -32.39 19.23
C ASN A 493 18.67 -31.53 20.02
N LEU A 494 18.35 -31.91 21.28
CA LEU A 494 17.46 -31.16 22.15
C LEU A 494 18.02 -29.75 22.46
N ALA A 495 19.30 -29.69 22.83
CA ALA A 495 19.96 -28.42 23.13
C ALA A 495 19.99 -27.48 21.91
N LEU A 496 20.31 -28.03 20.74
CA LEU A 496 20.35 -27.26 19.48
C LEU A 496 18.95 -26.75 19.09
N ALA A 497 17.92 -27.58 19.25
CA ALA A 497 16.53 -27.17 19.00
C ALA A 497 16.10 -26.04 19.95
N SER A 498 16.41 -26.18 21.27
CA SER A 498 16.17 -25.12 22.24
C SER A 498 16.84 -23.82 21.85
N ARG A 499 18.11 -23.89 21.40
CA ARG A 499 18.87 -22.71 20.98
C ARG A 499 18.31 -22.05 19.74
N CYS A 500 17.83 -22.83 18.77
CA CYS A 500 17.13 -22.33 17.58
C CYS A 500 15.82 -21.61 17.93
N LEU A 501 15.04 -22.16 18.88
CA LEU A 501 13.81 -21.52 19.37
C LEU A 501 14.11 -20.19 20.09
N GLN A 502 15.17 -20.15 20.91
CA GLN A 502 15.60 -18.93 21.58
C GLN A 502 16.04 -17.84 20.59
N LEU A 503 16.73 -18.21 19.49
CA LEU A 503 17.06 -17.27 18.44
C LEU A 503 15.79 -16.64 17.83
N VAL A 504 14.78 -17.45 17.51
CA VAL A 504 13.49 -16.92 17.00
C VAL A 504 12.82 -16.02 18.03
N LEU A 505 12.80 -16.41 19.30
CA LEU A 505 12.31 -15.57 20.41
C LEU A 505 12.98 -14.19 20.43
N ARG A 506 14.28 -14.15 20.19
CA ARG A 506 15.04 -12.90 20.14
C ARG A 506 14.62 -12.00 18.97
N GLN A 507 14.15 -12.59 17.86
CA GLN A 507 13.70 -11.84 16.70
C GLN A 507 12.24 -11.32 16.83
N ILE A 508 11.39 -11.96 17.62
CA ILE A 508 9.97 -11.59 17.76
C ILE A 508 9.76 -10.12 18.14
N PRO A 509 10.47 -9.53 19.12
CA PRO A 509 10.32 -8.11 19.46
C PRO A 509 10.67 -7.17 18.29
N LEU A 510 11.71 -7.49 17.52
CA LEU A 510 12.14 -6.71 16.35
C LEU A 510 11.08 -6.77 15.24
N LEU A 511 10.57 -7.97 14.94
CA LEU A 511 9.48 -8.15 13.97
C LEU A 511 8.23 -7.37 14.40
N ARG A 512 7.85 -7.44 15.68
CA ARG A 512 6.71 -6.70 16.23
C ARG A 512 6.89 -5.20 16.08
N ALA A 513 8.05 -4.65 16.42
CA ALA A 513 8.36 -3.23 16.31
C ALA A 513 8.30 -2.77 14.85
N HIS A 514 8.90 -3.54 13.93
CA HIS A 514 8.90 -3.26 12.51
C HIS A 514 7.49 -3.20 11.91
N LEU A 515 6.60 -4.14 12.27
CA LEU A 515 5.21 -4.14 11.81
C LEU A 515 4.40 -3.02 12.50
N ALA A 516 4.61 -2.79 13.81
CA ALA A 516 3.91 -1.75 14.55
C ALA A 516 4.13 -0.35 13.96
N ALA A 517 5.35 -0.06 13.54
CA ALA A 517 5.69 1.22 12.91
C ALA A 517 4.94 1.50 11.57
N ARG A 518 4.37 0.47 10.95
CA ARG A 518 3.70 0.54 9.64
C ARG A 518 2.21 0.17 9.69
N LEU A 519 1.71 -0.20 10.87
CA LEU A 519 0.29 -0.45 11.11
C LEU A 519 -0.41 0.83 11.55
N HIS A 520 -1.62 1.05 11.02
CA HIS A 520 -2.47 2.11 11.53
C HIS A 520 -2.86 1.81 13.01
N THR A 521 -2.95 2.85 13.85
CA THR A 521 -3.24 2.73 15.29
C THR A 521 -4.47 1.88 15.62
N LYS A 522 -5.53 1.96 14.80
CA LYS A 522 -6.74 1.13 14.94
C LYS A 522 -6.49 -0.37 14.78
N GLN A 523 -5.40 -0.77 14.12
CA GLN A 523 -5.04 -2.17 13.83
C GLN A 523 -4.00 -2.73 14.80
N HIS A 524 -3.48 -1.94 15.75
CA HIS A 524 -2.50 -2.39 16.74
C HIS A 524 -2.99 -3.56 17.60
N GLY A 525 -4.30 -3.79 17.68
CA GLY A 525 -4.87 -4.98 18.30
C GLY A 525 -4.35 -6.31 17.72
N LEU A 526 -3.97 -6.34 16.45
CA LEU A 526 -3.40 -7.52 15.79
C LEU A 526 -2.05 -7.93 16.38
N LEU A 527 -1.29 -7.00 16.96
CA LEU A 527 0.02 -7.26 17.58
C LEU A 527 -0.06 -8.15 18.83
N ARG A 528 -1.24 -8.36 19.42
CA ARG A 528 -1.45 -9.30 20.53
C ARG A 528 -1.06 -10.74 20.16
N GLN A 529 -1.12 -11.09 18.88
CA GLN A 529 -0.71 -12.41 18.41
C GLN A 529 0.76 -12.71 18.71
N PHE A 530 1.64 -11.70 18.70
CA PHE A 530 3.04 -11.88 19.10
C PHE A 530 3.21 -12.24 20.58
N THR A 531 2.35 -11.74 21.47
CA THR A 531 2.39 -12.09 22.90
C THR A 531 2.08 -13.57 23.12
N HIS A 532 1.04 -14.09 22.44
CA HIS A 532 0.73 -15.52 22.50
C HIS A 532 1.85 -16.36 21.89
N LEU A 533 2.38 -15.94 20.75
CA LEU A 533 3.49 -16.62 20.08
C LEU A 533 4.73 -16.68 20.99
N THR A 534 5.10 -15.58 21.64
CA THR A 534 6.22 -15.55 22.61
C THR A 534 6.01 -16.55 23.75
N LYS A 535 4.79 -16.65 24.27
CA LYS A 535 4.45 -17.62 25.29
C LYS A 535 4.63 -19.06 24.78
N ASP A 536 4.06 -19.38 23.60
CA ASP A 536 4.15 -20.73 23.01
C ASP A 536 5.62 -21.17 22.80
N TYR A 537 6.51 -20.24 22.42
CA TYR A 537 7.94 -20.53 22.25
C TYR A 537 8.64 -20.74 23.60
N ASN A 538 8.33 -19.92 24.61
CA ASN A 538 8.91 -20.08 25.95
C ASN A 538 8.47 -21.40 26.58
N ASP A 539 7.18 -21.76 26.46
CA ASP A 539 6.64 -23.02 26.95
C ASP A 539 7.38 -24.21 26.30
N HIS A 540 7.63 -24.16 24.99
CA HIS A 540 8.36 -25.21 24.28
C HIS A 540 9.84 -25.28 24.69
N VAL A 541 10.53 -24.16 24.91
CA VAL A 541 11.90 -24.16 25.47
C VAL A 541 11.94 -24.78 26.85
N ALA A 542 10.94 -24.50 27.70
CA ALA A 542 10.81 -25.08 29.02
C ALA A 542 10.53 -26.60 28.95
N GLU A 543 9.69 -27.06 28.03
CA GLU A 543 9.45 -28.49 27.81
C GLU A 543 10.72 -29.25 27.38
N ILE A 544 11.55 -28.65 26.52
CA ILE A 544 12.84 -29.25 26.16
C ILE A 544 13.75 -29.33 27.38
N ALA A 545 13.82 -28.29 28.20
CA ALA A 545 14.61 -28.28 29.43
C ALA A 545 14.16 -29.37 30.38
N ALA A 546 12.85 -29.50 30.60
CA ALA A 546 12.25 -30.57 31.41
C ALA A 546 12.60 -31.97 30.87
N LYS A 547 12.55 -32.16 29.54
CA LYS A 547 12.94 -33.41 28.87
C LYS A 547 14.38 -33.78 29.13
N LEU A 548 15.30 -32.83 29.11
CA LEU A 548 16.74 -33.05 29.42
C LEU A 548 16.90 -33.52 30.87
N VAL A 549 16.16 -32.93 31.81
CA VAL A 549 16.16 -33.37 33.23
C VAL A 549 15.61 -34.79 33.35
N VAL A 550 14.48 -35.12 32.72
CA VAL A 550 13.87 -36.47 32.74
C VAL A 550 14.81 -37.53 32.14
N MET A 551 15.63 -37.19 31.16
CA MET A 551 16.64 -38.13 30.61
C MET A 551 17.69 -38.52 31.68
N MET A 552 18.11 -37.56 32.52
CA MET A 552 19.00 -37.83 33.65
C MET A 552 18.28 -38.52 34.80
N ASP A 553 17.05 -38.15 35.10
CA ASP A 553 16.19 -38.77 36.09
C ASP A 553 16.07 -40.27 35.83
N SER A 554 15.75 -40.68 34.61
CA SER A 554 15.72 -42.09 34.18
C SER A 554 17.07 -42.81 34.34
N THR A 555 18.17 -42.07 34.27
CA THR A 555 19.51 -42.60 34.51
C THR A 555 19.78 -42.82 36.00
N TYR A 556 19.35 -41.87 36.84
CA TYR A 556 19.44 -41.97 38.29
C TYR A 556 18.66 -43.16 38.81
N ASP A 557 17.41 -43.33 38.37
CA ASP A 557 16.58 -44.47 38.73
C ASP A 557 17.28 -45.79 38.44
N LYS A 558 17.80 -46.00 37.24
CA LYS A 558 18.49 -47.23 36.82
C LYS A 558 19.79 -47.50 37.55
N VAL A 559 20.55 -46.46 37.89
CA VAL A 559 21.87 -46.59 38.52
C VAL A 559 21.75 -46.70 40.02
N LEU A 560 20.93 -45.83 40.65
CA LEU A 560 20.78 -45.80 42.09
C LEU A 560 19.93 -46.97 42.65
N SER A 561 19.03 -47.56 41.86
CA SER A 561 18.35 -48.80 42.23
C SER A 561 19.32 -49.96 42.54
N LYS A 562 20.54 -49.93 41.97
CA LYS A 562 21.60 -50.91 42.18
C LYS A 562 22.65 -50.44 43.18
N TYR A 563 22.40 -49.30 43.86
CA TYR A 563 23.36 -48.75 44.81
C TYR A 563 23.44 -49.62 46.07
N GLU A 564 24.63 -50.06 46.39
CA GLU A 564 25.02 -50.78 47.58
C GLU A 564 26.11 -50.01 48.28
N VAL A 565 25.96 -49.84 49.61
CA VAL A 565 26.96 -49.15 50.46
C VAL A 565 28.01 -50.12 50.88
N LYS A 566 29.10 -50.24 50.07
CA LYS A 566 30.22 -51.16 50.31
C LYS A 566 31.54 -50.46 50.09
N ALA A 567 32.58 -50.77 50.91
CA ALA A 567 33.93 -50.29 50.63
C ALA A 567 34.55 -51.11 49.50
N PRO A 568 35.54 -50.51 48.68
CA PRO A 568 36.06 -49.16 48.87
C PRO A 568 35.23 -48.09 48.16
N GLY A 569 35.13 -46.90 48.77
CA GLY A 569 34.56 -45.71 48.10
C GLY A 569 35.53 -45.05 47.10
N PRO A 570 35.07 -44.21 46.12
CA PRO A 570 33.67 -43.98 45.77
C PRO A 570 33.08 -45.18 45.04
N SER A 571 31.74 -45.40 45.27
CA SER A 571 31.03 -46.50 44.66
C SER A 571 30.96 -46.44 43.12
N SER A 572 30.80 -47.63 42.49
CA SER A 572 30.65 -47.70 41.04
C SER A 572 29.43 -46.96 40.51
N CYS A 573 28.35 -46.88 41.33
CA CYS A 573 27.13 -46.14 41.02
C CYS A 573 27.39 -44.64 40.95
N PHE A 574 28.06 -44.05 41.94
CA PHE A 574 28.41 -42.63 41.91
C PHE A 574 29.40 -42.28 40.80
N ARG A 575 30.39 -43.12 40.52
CA ARG A 575 31.26 -42.93 39.34
C ARG A 575 30.47 -42.93 38.04
N THR A 576 29.46 -43.81 37.93
CA THR A 576 28.59 -43.87 36.73
C THR A 576 27.72 -42.62 36.60
N VAL A 577 27.10 -42.16 37.69
CA VAL A 577 26.32 -40.92 37.74
C VAL A 577 27.19 -39.73 37.31
N CYS A 578 28.36 -39.53 37.94
CA CYS A 578 29.26 -38.44 37.63
C CYS A 578 29.73 -38.48 36.17
N LYS A 579 30.03 -39.68 35.63
CA LYS A 579 30.37 -39.87 34.23
C LYS A 579 29.24 -39.46 33.27
N GLN A 580 27.96 -39.80 33.60
CA GLN A 580 26.82 -39.42 32.78
C GLN A 580 26.53 -37.91 32.88
N MET A 581 26.66 -37.30 34.07
CA MET A 581 26.59 -35.85 34.25
C MET A 581 27.67 -35.12 33.44
N GLY A 582 28.90 -35.62 33.47
CA GLY A 582 30.00 -35.06 32.67
C GLY A 582 29.70 -35.09 31.16
N LYS A 583 29.20 -36.24 30.65
CA LYS A 583 28.78 -36.35 29.24
C LYS A 583 27.63 -35.41 28.90
N MET A 584 26.64 -35.25 29.81
CA MET A 584 25.56 -34.31 29.63
C MET A 584 26.09 -32.89 29.57
N HIS A 585 26.98 -32.51 30.47
CA HIS A 585 27.63 -31.20 30.48
C HIS A 585 28.39 -30.92 29.19
N GLU A 586 29.22 -31.84 28.72
CA GLU A 586 29.97 -31.73 27.47
C GLU A 586 29.03 -31.52 26.27
N ALA A 587 27.84 -32.15 26.28
CA ALA A 587 26.87 -32.02 25.21
C ALA A 587 26.13 -30.66 25.22
N LEU A 588 25.98 -30.03 26.41
CA LEU A 588 25.17 -28.81 26.58
C LEU A 588 26.00 -27.53 26.64
N TRP A 589 27.23 -27.58 27.20
CA TRP A 589 28.02 -26.40 27.54
C TRP A 589 28.34 -25.49 26.35
N GLU A 590 28.62 -26.08 25.20
CA GLU A 590 28.96 -25.31 23.97
C GLU A 590 27.71 -24.75 23.26
N LEU A 591 26.54 -25.31 23.52
CA LEU A 591 25.31 -24.99 22.80
C LEU A 591 24.41 -24.02 23.56
N LEU A 592 24.30 -24.18 24.89
CA LEU A 592 23.36 -23.41 25.73
C LEU A 592 24.07 -22.28 26.50
N PRO A 593 23.35 -21.21 26.85
CA PRO A 593 23.88 -20.17 27.74
C PRO A 593 24.31 -20.75 29.10
N PRO A 594 25.39 -20.22 29.71
CA PRO A 594 25.87 -20.70 31.02
C PRO A 594 24.80 -20.72 32.12
N THR A 595 23.97 -19.70 32.17
CA THR A 595 22.85 -19.63 33.15
C THR A 595 21.86 -20.78 32.97
N GLN A 596 21.48 -21.08 31.74
CA GLN A 596 20.55 -22.19 31.45
C GLN A 596 21.18 -23.56 31.79
N VAL A 597 22.50 -23.72 31.55
CA VAL A 597 23.19 -24.95 31.98
C VAL A 597 23.19 -25.06 33.48
N GLN A 598 23.46 -23.98 34.23
CA GLN A 598 23.38 -23.97 35.69
C GLN A 598 22.00 -24.38 36.21
N ASP A 599 20.93 -23.80 35.65
CA ASP A 599 19.54 -24.12 35.99
C ASP A 599 19.20 -25.60 35.74
N LEU A 600 19.63 -26.13 34.59
CA LEU A 600 19.46 -27.54 34.23
C LEU A 600 20.16 -28.46 35.26
N PHE A 601 21.43 -28.16 35.59
CA PHE A 601 22.20 -28.95 36.52
C PHE A 601 21.71 -28.81 37.95
N HIS A 602 21.13 -27.66 38.32
CA HIS A 602 20.45 -27.50 39.59
C HIS A 602 19.26 -28.47 39.70
N ASN A 603 18.37 -28.48 38.69
CA ASN A 603 17.22 -29.37 38.63
C ASN A 603 17.62 -30.85 38.55
N MET A 604 18.69 -31.18 37.82
CA MET A 604 19.23 -32.56 37.79
C MET A 604 19.82 -32.98 39.14
N ASN A 605 20.47 -32.08 39.88
CA ASN A 605 20.97 -32.34 41.22
C ASN A 605 19.82 -32.58 42.21
N ASP A 606 18.74 -31.83 42.09
CA ASP A 606 17.56 -32.05 42.95
C ASP A 606 16.89 -33.41 42.70
N ALA A 607 16.76 -33.78 41.40
CA ALA A 607 16.29 -35.12 41.04
C ALA A 607 17.23 -36.22 41.60
N PHE A 608 18.55 -36.05 41.49
CA PHE A 608 19.53 -36.96 42.06
C PHE A 608 19.36 -37.11 43.56
N LYS A 609 19.23 -36.01 44.30
CA LYS A 609 18.98 -36.04 45.77
C LYS A 609 17.72 -36.80 46.12
N GLN A 610 16.63 -36.63 45.34
CA GLN A 610 15.38 -37.34 45.56
C GLN A 610 15.53 -38.86 45.39
N HIS A 611 16.15 -39.32 44.30
CA HIS A 611 16.42 -40.74 44.06
C HIS A 611 17.35 -41.35 45.11
N LEU A 612 18.40 -40.63 45.46
CA LEU A 612 19.34 -41.09 46.48
C LEU A 612 18.65 -41.20 47.85
N ARG A 613 17.84 -40.20 48.22
CA ARG A 613 17.06 -40.23 49.47
C ARG A 613 16.11 -41.43 49.53
N ALA A 614 15.37 -41.69 48.48
CA ALA A 614 14.49 -42.86 48.38
C ALA A 614 15.30 -44.15 48.56
N ARG A 615 16.45 -44.26 47.89
CA ARG A 615 17.30 -45.46 47.99
C ARG A 615 17.93 -45.65 49.34
N LEU A 616 18.37 -44.58 50.02
CA LEU A 616 18.89 -44.67 51.39
C LEU A 616 17.80 -45.08 52.39
N SER A 617 16.58 -44.65 52.21
CA SER A 617 15.42 -45.07 52.99
C SER A 617 15.12 -46.56 52.79
N GLU A 618 15.15 -47.10 51.59
CA GLU A 618 15.00 -48.52 51.29
C GLU A 618 16.08 -49.38 51.94
N LEU A 619 17.31 -48.87 51.96
CA LEU A 619 18.46 -49.54 52.57
C LEU A 619 18.52 -49.39 54.13
N ALA A 620 17.56 -48.63 54.67
CA ALA A 620 17.50 -48.31 56.13
C ALA A 620 18.80 -47.65 56.67
N ILE A 621 19.45 -46.81 55.83
CA ILE A 621 20.68 -46.09 56.20
C ILE A 621 20.31 -44.73 56.79
N ALA A 622 20.67 -44.51 58.05
CA ALA A 622 20.41 -43.24 58.72
C ALA A 622 21.65 -42.38 58.89
N ASN A 623 21.43 -41.11 59.22
CA ASN A 623 22.48 -40.12 59.51
C ASN A 623 22.91 -40.33 61.02
N ASP A 624 23.56 -41.43 61.27
CA ASP A 624 23.93 -41.88 62.63
C ASP A 624 25.43 -41.78 62.93
N GLY A 625 26.23 -41.28 61.96
CA GLY A 625 27.69 -41.24 62.07
C GLY A 625 28.37 -42.60 61.94
N GLY A 626 27.62 -43.69 61.67
CA GLY A 626 28.17 -45.03 61.48
C GLY A 626 28.97 -45.26 60.21
N PRO A 627 29.56 -46.46 60.03
CA PRO A 627 30.41 -46.76 58.87
C PRO A 627 29.67 -46.60 57.54
N GLN A 628 28.39 -46.91 57.41
CA GLN A 628 27.60 -46.76 56.21
C GLN A 628 27.33 -45.30 55.92
N HIS A 629 27.01 -44.47 56.92
CA HIS A 629 26.90 -43.02 56.76
C HIS A 629 28.22 -42.41 56.26
N GLY A 630 29.39 -42.85 56.79
CA GLY A 630 30.70 -42.38 56.35
C GLY A 630 30.96 -42.68 54.87
N LEU A 631 30.58 -43.89 54.40
CA LEU A 631 30.72 -44.27 53.00
C LEU A 631 29.84 -43.43 52.07
N VAL A 632 28.57 -43.21 52.42
CA VAL A 632 27.64 -42.37 51.70
C VAL A 632 28.13 -40.90 51.64
N THR A 633 28.65 -40.39 52.75
CA THR A 633 29.23 -39.05 52.84
C THR A 633 30.47 -38.91 51.93
N SER A 634 31.30 -39.96 51.86
CA SER A 634 32.46 -40.02 50.94
C SER A 634 32.00 -40.03 49.47
N ASP A 635 30.97 -40.82 49.16
CA ASP A 635 30.38 -40.85 47.81
C ASP A 635 29.74 -39.49 47.43
N LEU A 636 29.07 -38.81 48.35
CA LEU A 636 28.51 -37.45 48.16
C LEU A 636 29.63 -36.42 47.98
N ALA A 637 30.72 -36.51 48.72
CA ALA A 637 31.88 -35.63 48.56
C ALA A 637 32.53 -35.81 47.17
N PHE A 638 32.62 -37.04 46.68
CA PHE A 638 33.10 -37.34 45.32
C PHE A 638 32.14 -36.76 44.26
N TYR A 639 30.82 -36.93 44.43
CA TYR A 639 29.82 -36.36 43.55
C TYR A 639 29.94 -34.84 43.50
N ALA A 640 29.95 -34.17 44.64
CA ALA A 640 30.06 -32.72 44.73
C ALA A 640 31.37 -32.19 44.10
N GLY A 641 32.49 -32.85 44.35
CA GLY A 641 33.77 -32.53 43.74
C GLY A 641 33.75 -32.69 42.22
N SER A 642 33.14 -33.78 41.73
CA SER A 642 33.00 -34.06 40.31
C SER A 642 32.16 -33.03 39.58
N LEU A 643 31.04 -32.57 40.18
CA LEU A 643 30.17 -31.52 39.56
C LEU A 643 30.84 -30.14 39.57
N ARG A 644 31.50 -29.77 40.68
CA ARG A 644 32.22 -28.48 40.77
C ARG A 644 33.41 -28.39 39.83
N ALA A 645 33.97 -29.52 39.43
CA ALA A 645 35.02 -29.58 38.44
C ALA A 645 34.54 -29.30 37.00
N LEU A 646 33.22 -29.33 36.76
CA LEU A 646 32.63 -29.00 35.45
C LEU A 646 32.60 -27.48 35.28
N LYS A 647 32.99 -27.05 34.10
CA LYS A 647 33.15 -25.65 33.75
C LYS A 647 31.84 -24.87 33.97
N GLY A 648 31.87 -23.78 34.75
CA GLY A 648 30.71 -22.91 35.02
C GLY A 648 29.75 -23.49 36.08
N LEU A 649 30.06 -24.63 36.73
CA LEU A 649 29.25 -25.21 37.82
C LEU A 649 29.96 -25.12 39.16
N ASP A 650 31.11 -24.45 39.25
CA ASP A 650 31.92 -24.26 40.46
C ASP A 650 31.15 -23.63 41.61
N SER A 651 30.22 -22.71 41.31
CA SER A 651 29.37 -22.00 42.28
C SER A 651 27.99 -22.64 42.50
N LEU A 652 27.70 -23.81 41.88
CA LEU A 652 26.37 -24.43 41.98
C LEU A 652 26.07 -24.89 43.44
N PRO A 653 24.96 -24.43 44.04
CA PRO A 653 24.54 -24.86 45.38
C PRO A 653 24.05 -26.32 45.34
N LEU A 654 24.88 -27.26 45.73
CA LEU A 654 24.55 -28.69 45.68
C LEU A 654 23.71 -29.17 46.87
N ASN A 655 23.81 -28.49 48.03
CA ASN A 655 23.06 -28.78 49.24
C ASN A 655 22.99 -30.29 49.56
N THR A 656 24.13 -30.98 49.47
CA THR A 656 24.21 -32.43 49.68
C THR A 656 23.73 -32.90 51.05
N PRO A 657 23.81 -32.11 52.16
CA PRO A 657 23.23 -32.51 53.46
C PRO A 657 21.70 -32.75 53.44
N GLU A 658 20.98 -32.09 52.51
CA GLU A 658 19.53 -32.26 52.36
C GLU A 658 19.12 -33.72 52.03
N VAL A 659 20.03 -34.54 51.55
CA VAL A 659 19.79 -35.97 51.28
C VAL A 659 19.36 -36.71 52.57
N TRP A 660 19.79 -36.23 53.73
CA TRP A 660 19.48 -36.81 55.05
C TRP A 660 18.21 -36.25 55.68
N ASP A 661 17.63 -35.17 55.13
CA ASP A 661 16.41 -34.57 55.64
C ASP A 661 15.21 -35.43 55.27
N LEU A 662 14.92 -36.42 56.03
CA LEU A 662 13.69 -37.19 55.93
C LEU A 662 12.54 -36.31 56.40
N LYS A 663 11.76 -35.77 55.44
CA LYS A 663 10.46 -35.20 55.78
C LYS A 663 9.63 -36.32 56.36
N ARG A 664 9.33 -36.19 57.66
CA ARG A 664 8.38 -37.07 58.40
C ARG A 664 6.98 -36.95 57.80
#